data_5d45265d2e7b6e1ebb5dce807bec3110
#
_entry.id   5d45265d2e7b6e1ebb5dce807bec3110
#
_cell.length_a   1.000
_cell.length_b   1.000
_cell.length_c   1.000
_cell.angle_alpha   90.00
_cell.angle_beta   90.00
_cell.angle_gamma   90.00
#
_symmetry.space_group_name_H-M   'P 1'
#
loop_
_entity.id
_entity.type
_entity.pdbx_description
1 polymer ?
#
loop_
_entity_poly.entity_id
_entity_poly.type
_entity_poly.pdbx_seq_one_letter_code
_entity_poly.pdbx_strand_id
1 'polypeptide(L)'
;MRLRDLARLCVIGVVGLVSATTATEGTYNPRETFAPFDMGQAPTVTRSADGRPGPQYWQNRADYTIKAKLDPASKSISGTVEIRYTNNSPLPLGVLWLNIEQNRYRTDSRGVLSGGTAPAGFTEGMSLDHVQLVRGKSAVAVQPFISDTRARIALPAPLPHGATAILRITYHYKVPMDPWGGRTGWMDTAGGPIYSVAQWYPRMAVYDDLRGWDPLPYLAQEFYLEYGDFDYSVTVPANWIVAGSGELVNEAEVLSPRERARLAEARKSDKTVVIRSASEIFGSTKGWQTWHFRMQHSRDVAFAASPAFVWDAARMNLPAGRTGLAMSVYPPQAKAWGRSTEYLKDAVERFSAKWFPFPWPNSVNVAGPAGGMEYPALAFDDIDSPPAQTFWVAAHEIGHSWFPMTVGFNERRNAWMDEGFNTFIDVYESDEFNRGEYGPKRDSEYAPKGGNPVDQILPILADPEAPPILSRADTVVEKWRHPVTYFKSALGLVLLREQILGPERFDPAFRAFIAAWAFKHPTPADFFRFMDSYSGEDLSYWWRGWYANNWQLDLAVTAIKPFPEKNALKGSLVTVEARDRLVMPVTLRVTFADGTSRDVRLPAETWIRQASTDVPVVSVSSVVRAVLDPDHKIPDKDRSNNDFSTR
;
A
#
# COMPACT_ATOMS: atom_id res chain seq x y z
N MET A 1 -61.71 -44.83 9.31
CA MET A 1 -63.15 -44.73 9.67
C MET A 1 -63.40 -43.26 9.96
N ARG A 2 -63.99 -42.59 8.99
CA ARG A 2 -65.16 -41.70 9.04
C ARG A 2 -65.09 -40.58 10.09
N LEU A 3 -65.21 -39.40 9.79
CA LEU A 3 -66.03 -38.45 9.00
C LEU A 3 -66.43 -37.28 9.91
N ARG A 4 -66.21 -36.03 9.39
CA ARG A 4 -67.23 -34.93 9.31
C ARG A 4 -67.71 -34.31 10.65
N ASP A 5 -67.91 -33.00 10.82
CA ASP A 5 -68.46 -31.92 9.99
C ASP A 5 -68.23 -30.54 10.66
N LEU A 6 -68.04 -29.53 9.83
CA LEU A 6 -68.60 -28.18 9.78
C LEU A 6 -68.91 -27.35 11.06
N ALA A 7 -68.40 -26.15 11.07
CA ALA A 7 -69.26 -24.95 11.26
C ALA A 7 -68.49 -23.67 10.73
N ARG A 8 -69.15 -23.02 9.77
CA ARG A 8 -68.76 -21.66 9.25
C ARG A 8 -69.23 -20.60 10.24
N LEU A 9 -68.42 -19.63 10.55
CA LEU A 9 -68.85 -18.31 11.02
C LEU A 9 -68.20 -17.24 10.16
N CYS A 10 -68.98 -16.53 9.36
CA CYS A 10 -68.64 -15.28 8.69
C CYS A 10 -68.58 -14.16 9.72
N VAL A 11 -67.40 -13.49 9.81
CA VAL A 11 -67.31 -12.15 10.44
C VAL A 11 -66.94 -11.19 9.35
N ILE A 12 -67.86 -10.28 9.02
CA ILE A 12 -67.60 -9.11 8.13
C ILE A 12 -66.83 -8.09 8.95
N GLY A 13 -65.55 -7.97 8.65
CA GLY A 13 -64.72 -6.92 9.21
C GLY A 13 -64.59 -5.78 8.20
N VAL A 14 -65.04 -4.61 8.61
CA VAL A 14 -64.88 -3.32 7.89
C VAL A 14 -63.40 -3.03 7.70
N VAL A 15 -62.93 -3.05 6.45
CA VAL A 15 -61.58 -2.58 6.08
C VAL A 15 -61.58 -1.06 6.07
N GLY A 16 -61.12 -0.46 7.15
CA GLY A 16 -60.71 0.94 7.15
C GLY A 16 -59.40 1.08 6.37
N LEU A 17 -59.45 1.69 5.21
CA LEU A 17 -58.25 2.17 4.50
C LEU A 17 -57.57 3.25 5.36
N VAL A 18 -56.61 2.83 6.17
CA VAL A 18 -55.58 3.76 6.69
C VAL A 18 -54.57 3.92 5.56
N SER A 19 -54.58 5.08 4.92
CA SER A 19 -53.50 5.51 4.06
C SER A 19 -52.24 5.62 4.91
N ALA A 20 -51.46 4.55 4.94
CA ALA A 20 -50.09 4.62 5.42
C ALA A 20 -49.30 5.46 4.40
N THR A 21 -49.05 6.70 4.73
CA THR A 21 -47.91 7.44 4.16
C THR A 21 -46.68 6.61 4.49
N THR A 22 -46.18 5.87 3.52
CA THR A 22 -44.84 5.29 3.59
C THR A 22 -43.85 6.46 3.64
N ALA A 23 -43.52 6.92 4.84
CA ALA A 23 -42.24 7.53 5.08
C ALA A 23 -41.23 6.47 4.63
N THR A 24 -40.40 6.80 3.66
CA THR A 24 -39.19 6.02 3.36
C THR A 24 -38.42 5.96 4.67
N GLU A 25 -38.56 4.85 5.41
CA GLU A 25 -37.67 4.60 6.55
C GLU A 25 -36.24 4.68 6.02
N GLY A 26 -35.45 5.63 6.49
CA GLY A 26 -34.04 5.74 6.17
C GLY A 26 -33.36 4.42 6.54
N THR A 27 -32.38 4.04 5.77
CA THR A 27 -31.63 2.79 6.00
C THR A 27 -30.75 2.82 7.27
N TYR A 28 -30.68 3.95 7.97
CA TYR A 28 -29.90 4.13 9.18
C TYR A 28 -30.42 3.30 10.35
N ASN A 29 -29.49 2.51 10.92
CA ASN A 29 -29.73 1.73 12.13
C ASN A 29 -28.56 1.88 13.10
N PRO A 30 -28.71 2.62 14.22
CA PRO A 30 -27.59 2.85 15.15
C PRO A 30 -27.03 1.56 15.76
N ARG A 31 -27.85 0.52 15.94
CA ARG A 31 -27.38 -0.77 16.46
C ARG A 31 -26.49 -1.52 15.47
N GLU A 32 -26.67 -1.30 14.18
CA GLU A 32 -25.81 -1.84 13.12
C GLU A 32 -24.54 -0.97 12.97
N THR A 33 -24.72 0.35 12.90
CA THR A 33 -23.63 1.30 12.67
C THR A 33 -22.60 1.26 13.82
N PHE A 34 -23.06 1.29 15.06
CA PHE A 34 -22.21 1.31 16.26
C PHE A 34 -22.05 -0.07 16.94
N ALA A 35 -22.38 -1.17 16.26
CA ALA A 35 -22.06 -2.48 16.79
C ALA A 35 -20.54 -2.65 17.00
N PRO A 36 -20.06 -3.45 17.96
CA PRO A 36 -18.64 -3.78 18.07
C PRO A 36 -18.11 -4.35 16.74
N PHE A 37 -16.91 -3.90 16.32
CA PHE A 37 -16.30 -4.39 15.09
C PHE A 37 -15.22 -5.42 15.44
N ASP A 38 -15.43 -6.67 15.01
CA ASP A 38 -14.51 -7.77 15.20
C ASP A 38 -14.10 -8.34 13.83
N MET A 39 -12.81 -8.44 13.59
CA MET A 39 -12.23 -9.06 12.39
C MET A 39 -11.98 -10.57 12.54
N GLY A 40 -12.46 -11.20 13.61
CA GLY A 40 -12.22 -12.61 13.88
C GLY A 40 -10.77 -12.95 14.27
N GLN A 41 -9.94 -11.95 14.56
CA GLN A 41 -8.57 -12.11 15.02
C GLN A 41 -8.46 -11.66 16.47
N ALA A 42 -8.66 -12.55 17.43
CA ALA A 42 -8.51 -12.24 18.85
C ALA A 42 -7.06 -11.86 19.20
N PRO A 43 -6.84 -11.01 20.23
CA PRO A 43 -5.51 -10.79 20.80
C PRO A 43 -4.86 -12.08 21.32
N THR A 44 -3.53 -12.17 21.18
CA THR A 44 -2.73 -13.32 21.58
C THR A 44 -1.47 -12.86 22.32
N VAL A 45 -0.63 -13.79 22.76
CA VAL A 45 0.70 -13.46 23.30
C VAL A 45 1.66 -12.89 22.25
N THR A 46 1.38 -13.12 20.96
CA THR A 46 2.16 -12.59 19.84
C THR A 46 1.59 -11.28 19.28
N ARG A 47 0.31 -10.97 19.55
CA ARG A 47 -0.41 -9.77 19.06
C ARG A 47 -1.27 -9.17 20.17
N SER A 48 -0.86 -8.02 20.67
CA SER A 48 -1.50 -7.39 21.85
C SER A 48 -2.88 -6.83 21.51
N ALA A 49 -3.70 -6.65 22.55
CA ALA A 49 -5.05 -6.09 22.43
C ALA A 49 -5.06 -4.63 21.94
N ASP A 50 -3.98 -3.90 22.18
CA ASP A 50 -3.78 -2.52 21.71
C ASP A 50 -3.19 -2.43 20.29
N GLY A 51 -3.17 -3.52 19.55
CA GLY A 51 -2.67 -3.57 18.17
C GLY A 51 -1.15 -3.58 18.02
N ARG A 52 -0.37 -3.64 19.10
CA ARG A 52 1.10 -3.76 19.06
C ARG A 52 1.54 -5.21 18.90
N PRO A 53 2.80 -5.45 18.45
CA PRO A 53 3.42 -6.76 18.63
C PRO A 53 3.35 -7.16 20.10
N GLY A 54 2.90 -8.38 20.36
CA GLY A 54 2.81 -8.92 21.71
C GLY A 54 4.17 -9.25 22.32
N PRO A 55 4.25 -9.52 23.62
CA PRO A 55 5.52 -9.79 24.30
C PRO A 55 6.24 -11.04 23.81
N GLN A 56 5.56 -11.95 23.14
CA GLN A 56 6.12 -13.15 22.53
C GLN A 56 6.02 -13.12 20.99
N TYR A 57 5.98 -11.92 20.39
CA TYR A 57 6.01 -11.79 18.94
C TYR A 57 7.30 -12.42 18.38
N TRP A 58 7.15 -13.20 17.33
CA TRP A 58 8.25 -13.80 16.60
C TRP A 58 8.02 -13.66 15.10
N GLN A 59 9.09 -13.71 14.36
CA GLN A 59 9.11 -13.93 12.91
C GLN A 59 10.39 -14.66 12.53
N ASN A 60 10.33 -15.39 11.45
CA ASN A 60 11.50 -16.07 10.93
C ASN A 60 12.42 -15.08 10.23
N ARG A 61 13.59 -15.55 9.80
CA ARG A 61 14.58 -14.71 9.12
C ARG A 61 15.14 -15.46 7.93
N ALA A 62 15.32 -14.77 6.80
CA ALA A 62 15.91 -15.31 5.59
C ALA A 62 17.04 -14.40 5.11
N ASP A 63 18.30 -14.81 5.27
CA ASP A 63 19.46 -14.10 4.74
C ASP A 63 19.89 -14.73 3.42
N TYR A 64 20.35 -13.90 2.47
CA TYR A 64 20.64 -14.31 1.11
C TYR A 64 22.06 -13.93 0.69
N THR A 65 22.76 -14.89 0.08
CA THR A 65 23.97 -14.62 -0.71
C THR A 65 23.71 -15.05 -2.15
N ILE A 66 23.73 -14.07 -3.09
CA ILE A 66 23.33 -14.30 -4.47
C ILE A 66 24.46 -13.94 -5.42
N LYS A 67 24.73 -14.82 -6.39
CA LYS A 67 25.65 -14.54 -7.50
C LYS A 67 24.93 -14.84 -8.80
N ALA A 68 24.73 -13.80 -9.62
CA ALA A 68 24.03 -13.95 -10.88
C ALA A 68 24.78 -13.35 -12.05
N LYS A 69 24.45 -13.83 -13.23
CA LYS A 69 24.92 -13.29 -14.51
C LYS A 69 23.71 -13.00 -15.40
N LEU A 70 23.64 -11.79 -15.92
CA LEU A 70 22.73 -11.39 -16.98
C LEU A 70 23.46 -11.52 -18.32
N ASP A 71 22.96 -12.36 -19.20
CA ASP A 71 23.47 -12.52 -20.56
C ASP A 71 22.49 -11.89 -21.56
N PRO A 72 22.80 -10.71 -22.12
CA PRO A 72 21.92 -10.03 -23.07
C PRO A 72 21.82 -10.75 -24.43
N ALA A 73 22.79 -11.58 -24.78
CA ALA A 73 22.73 -12.32 -26.05
C ALA A 73 21.66 -13.42 -26.03
N SER A 74 21.57 -14.14 -24.93
CA SER A 74 20.52 -15.15 -24.69
C SER A 74 19.28 -14.59 -23.98
N LYS A 75 19.34 -13.32 -23.53
CA LYS A 75 18.28 -12.66 -22.72
C LYS A 75 17.92 -13.51 -21.51
N SER A 76 18.92 -13.96 -20.76
CA SER A 76 18.73 -14.87 -19.64
C SER A 76 19.51 -14.44 -18.41
N ILE A 77 18.99 -14.86 -17.26
CA ILE A 77 19.67 -14.80 -15.99
C ILE A 77 19.99 -16.22 -15.54
N SER A 78 21.21 -16.43 -15.10
CA SER A 78 21.64 -17.65 -14.39
C SER A 78 22.31 -17.25 -13.09
N GLY A 79 22.12 -18.05 -12.04
CA GLY A 79 22.68 -17.69 -10.73
C GLY A 79 22.71 -18.83 -9.74
N THR A 80 23.35 -18.54 -8.62
CA THR A 80 23.31 -19.37 -7.42
C THR A 80 22.90 -18.51 -6.25
N VAL A 81 21.92 -18.98 -5.48
CA VAL A 81 21.51 -18.37 -4.22
C VAL A 81 21.80 -19.32 -3.06
N GLU A 82 22.42 -18.83 -2.02
CA GLU A 82 22.47 -19.48 -0.71
C GLU A 82 21.51 -18.74 0.22
N ILE A 83 20.54 -19.48 0.77
CA ILE A 83 19.51 -18.96 1.68
C ILE A 83 19.78 -19.55 3.07
N ARG A 84 20.00 -18.69 4.04
CA ARG A 84 20.12 -19.03 5.46
C ARG A 84 18.78 -18.73 6.14
N TYR A 85 17.97 -19.76 6.33
CA TYR A 85 16.65 -19.61 6.94
C TYR A 85 16.67 -20.02 8.39
N THR A 86 16.40 -19.08 9.30
CA THR A 86 16.34 -19.29 10.75
C THR A 86 14.90 -19.42 11.20
N ASN A 87 14.59 -20.54 11.85
CA ASN A 87 13.27 -20.79 12.43
C ASN A 87 13.18 -20.18 13.84
N ASN A 88 12.55 -19.02 13.96
CA ASN A 88 12.25 -18.38 15.24
C ASN A 88 10.85 -18.71 15.76
N SER A 89 10.06 -19.51 15.01
CA SER A 89 8.74 -19.94 15.47
C SER A 89 8.87 -20.93 16.64
N PRO A 90 7.87 -21.02 17.53
CA PRO A 90 7.90 -21.98 18.62
C PRO A 90 7.79 -23.44 18.16
N LEU A 91 7.43 -23.69 16.90
CA LEU A 91 7.21 -25.02 16.35
C LEU A 91 8.36 -25.45 15.44
N PRO A 92 8.73 -26.76 15.44
CA PRO A 92 9.69 -27.28 14.49
C PRO A 92 9.08 -27.37 13.08
N LEU A 93 9.85 -26.99 12.04
CA LEU A 93 9.40 -26.97 10.65
C LEU A 93 9.89 -28.20 9.90
N GLY A 94 8.98 -29.03 9.42
CA GLY A 94 9.29 -30.23 8.61
C GLY A 94 9.45 -29.95 7.12
N VAL A 95 9.05 -28.75 6.67
CA VAL A 95 9.10 -28.33 5.27
C VAL A 95 9.49 -26.86 5.17
N LEU A 96 10.08 -26.48 4.03
CA LEU A 96 10.30 -25.09 3.63
C LEU A 96 9.53 -24.81 2.33
N TRP A 97 9.03 -23.60 2.18
CA TRP A 97 8.40 -23.13 0.96
C TRP A 97 9.17 -21.98 0.33
N LEU A 98 9.34 -22.05 -0.98
CA LEU A 98 9.93 -21.00 -1.80
C LEU A 98 8.90 -20.47 -2.80
N ASN A 99 9.01 -19.19 -3.09
CA ASN A 99 8.38 -18.53 -4.22
C ASN A 99 9.35 -18.54 -5.41
N ILE A 100 8.85 -18.88 -6.60
CA ILE A 100 9.57 -18.94 -7.89
C ILE A 100 8.70 -18.28 -8.94
N GLU A 101 8.51 -16.96 -8.79
CA GLU A 101 7.47 -16.19 -9.49
C GLU A 101 7.68 -16.10 -11.00
N GLN A 102 8.91 -16.33 -11.50
CA GLN A 102 9.17 -16.39 -12.94
C GLN A 102 8.36 -17.48 -13.66
N ASN A 103 7.86 -18.48 -12.93
CA ASN A 103 6.94 -19.48 -13.46
C ASN A 103 5.58 -18.91 -13.90
N ARG A 104 5.25 -17.66 -13.48
CA ARG A 104 4.07 -16.96 -13.98
C ARG A 104 4.07 -16.79 -15.50
N TYR A 105 5.24 -16.67 -16.10
CA TYR A 105 5.39 -16.54 -17.55
C TYR A 105 5.18 -17.83 -18.34
N ARG A 106 4.90 -18.95 -17.67
CA ARG A 106 4.53 -20.20 -18.33
C ARG A 106 3.08 -20.12 -18.82
N THR A 107 2.82 -20.76 -19.95
CA THR A 107 1.46 -20.82 -20.55
C THR A 107 0.44 -21.54 -19.66
N ASP A 108 0.89 -22.44 -18.80
CA ASP A 108 0.08 -23.24 -17.86
C ASP A 108 0.06 -22.67 -16.44
N SER A 109 0.57 -21.46 -16.24
CA SER A 109 0.58 -20.85 -14.90
C SER A 109 -0.82 -20.52 -14.40
N ARG A 110 -1.01 -20.60 -13.10
CA ARG A 110 -2.30 -20.23 -12.48
C ARG A 110 -2.65 -18.77 -12.71
N GLY A 111 -1.66 -17.87 -12.77
CA GLY A 111 -1.85 -16.47 -13.08
C GLY A 111 -2.49 -16.26 -14.46
N VAL A 112 -2.02 -16.97 -15.47
CA VAL A 112 -2.62 -16.97 -16.82
C VAL A 112 -4.00 -17.62 -16.83
N LEU A 113 -4.14 -18.78 -16.20
CA LEU A 113 -5.39 -19.56 -16.23
C LEU A 113 -6.51 -18.97 -15.34
N SER A 114 -6.19 -18.09 -14.39
CA SER A 114 -7.19 -17.41 -13.55
C SER A 114 -7.84 -16.19 -14.21
N GLY A 115 -7.54 -15.93 -15.48
CA GLY A 115 -8.08 -14.77 -16.20
C GLY A 115 -7.38 -13.45 -15.88
N GLY A 116 -6.22 -13.49 -15.21
CA GLY A 116 -5.34 -12.35 -15.07
C GLY A 116 -4.76 -11.89 -16.41
N THR A 117 -4.11 -10.73 -16.42
CA THR A 117 -3.44 -10.23 -17.64
C THR A 117 -2.37 -11.25 -18.07
N ALA A 118 -2.52 -11.79 -19.27
CA ALA A 118 -1.53 -12.67 -19.85
C ALA A 118 -0.27 -11.86 -20.20
N PRO A 119 0.94 -12.35 -19.87
CA PRO A 119 2.16 -11.70 -20.32
C PRO A 119 2.23 -11.69 -21.86
N ALA A 120 2.74 -10.62 -22.46
CA ALA A 120 2.91 -10.52 -23.91
C ALA A 120 3.97 -11.51 -24.42
N GLY A 121 4.87 -11.99 -23.55
CA GLY A 121 5.87 -13.01 -23.88
C GLY A 121 5.84 -14.16 -22.86
N PHE A 122 5.65 -15.39 -23.34
CA PHE A 122 5.77 -16.58 -22.52
C PHE A 122 7.22 -17.10 -22.48
N THR A 123 7.58 -17.71 -21.36
CA THR A 123 8.85 -18.39 -21.16
C THR A 123 8.62 -19.77 -20.52
N GLU A 124 9.68 -20.55 -20.36
CA GLU A 124 9.63 -21.82 -19.61
C GLU A 124 9.61 -21.61 -18.08
N GLY A 125 9.63 -20.35 -17.60
CA GLY A 125 9.74 -20.01 -16.19
C GLY A 125 11.16 -20.22 -15.65
N MET A 126 11.26 -20.38 -14.32
CA MET A 126 12.53 -20.59 -13.62
C MET A 126 12.82 -22.07 -13.45
N SER A 127 13.97 -22.51 -13.96
CA SER A 127 14.53 -23.83 -13.68
C SER A 127 15.34 -23.79 -12.39
N LEU A 128 15.09 -24.74 -11.50
CA LEU A 128 15.93 -25.01 -10.33
C LEU A 128 16.86 -26.20 -10.69
N ASP A 129 18.07 -25.90 -11.17
CA ASP A 129 18.98 -26.91 -11.75
C ASP A 129 19.54 -27.83 -10.66
N HIS A 130 19.91 -27.26 -9.52
CA HIS A 130 20.39 -28.00 -8.36
C HIS A 130 19.85 -27.35 -7.09
N VAL A 131 19.25 -28.17 -6.23
CA VAL A 131 18.79 -27.76 -4.90
C VAL A 131 19.48 -28.64 -3.87
N GLN A 132 20.18 -28.03 -2.93
CA GLN A 132 20.96 -28.70 -1.90
C GLN A 132 20.65 -28.14 -0.52
N LEU A 133 20.56 -29.04 0.46
CA LEU A 133 20.56 -28.69 1.88
C LEU A 133 22.00 -28.82 2.39
N VAL A 134 22.57 -27.70 2.86
CA VAL A 134 23.95 -27.66 3.35
C VAL A 134 24.00 -28.02 4.84
N ARG A 135 24.88 -28.94 5.22
CA ARG A 135 25.11 -29.39 6.60
C ARG A 135 26.62 -29.39 6.92
N GLY A 136 27.05 -28.33 7.58
CA GLY A 136 28.48 -28.13 7.85
C GLY A 136 29.28 -28.04 6.55
N LYS A 137 30.18 -29.01 6.31
CA LYS A 137 31.00 -29.10 5.09
C LYS A 137 30.37 -29.95 3.99
N SER A 138 29.26 -30.64 4.24
CA SER A 138 28.57 -31.47 3.26
C SER A 138 27.31 -30.79 2.72
N ALA A 139 26.92 -31.15 1.50
CA ALA A 139 25.68 -30.72 0.87
C ALA A 139 24.94 -31.95 0.34
N VAL A 140 23.66 -32.05 0.65
CA VAL A 140 22.81 -33.19 0.22
C VAL A 140 21.83 -32.64 -0.80
N ALA A 141 21.74 -33.25 -1.97
CA ALA A 141 20.74 -32.92 -2.97
C ALA A 141 19.35 -33.25 -2.43
N VAL A 142 18.42 -32.30 -2.65
CA VAL A 142 17.01 -32.46 -2.30
C VAL A 142 16.16 -32.19 -3.54
N GLN A 143 15.08 -32.94 -3.69
CA GLN A 143 14.17 -32.77 -4.82
C GLN A 143 13.00 -31.87 -4.38
N PRO A 144 12.86 -30.64 -4.94
CA PRO A 144 11.73 -29.80 -4.66
C PRO A 144 10.45 -30.33 -5.34
N PHE A 145 9.33 -30.23 -4.65
CA PHE A 145 8.01 -30.37 -5.28
C PHE A 145 7.57 -29.01 -5.80
N ILE A 146 7.57 -28.82 -7.12
CA ILE A 146 7.16 -27.58 -7.78
C ILE A 146 5.65 -27.59 -8.00
N SER A 147 4.98 -26.54 -7.52
CA SER A 147 3.56 -26.31 -7.75
C SER A 147 3.35 -24.87 -8.25
N ASP A 148 3.31 -24.72 -9.55
CA ASP A 148 3.18 -23.41 -10.21
C ASP A 148 4.33 -22.46 -9.84
N THR A 149 4.06 -21.34 -9.24
CA THR A 149 5.03 -20.34 -8.80
C THR A 149 5.66 -20.63 -7.42
N ARG A 150 5.57 -21.86 -6.92
CA ARG A 150 6.05 -22.25 -5.59
C ARG A 150 6.81 -23.56 -5.64
N ALA A 151 7.79 -23.68 -4.76
CA ALA A 151 8.53 -24.93 -4.56
C ALA A 151 8.53 -25.32 -3.08
N ARG A 152 8.15 -26.57 -2.78
CA ARG A 152 8.17 -27.16 -1.44
C ARG A 152 9.38 -28.06 -1.28
N ILE A 153 10.13 -27.87 -0.21
CA ILE A 153 11.30 -28.68 0.14
C ILE A 153 11.01 -29.43 1.44
N ALA A 154 10.99 -30.76 1.39
CA ALA A 154 10.90 -31.59 2.58
C ALA A 154 12.27 -31.63 3.29
N LEU A 155 12.28 -31.37 4.59
CA LEU A 155 13.48 -31.47 5.40
C LEU A 155 13.66 -32.91 5.91
N PRO A 156 14.88 -33.48 5.88
CA PRO A 156 15.14 -34.83 6.38
C PRO A 156 14.85 -35.01 7.88
N ALA A 157 14.91 -33.90 8.63
CA ALA A 157 14.47 -33.78 10.02
C ALA A 157 13.88 -32.41 10.23
N PRO A 158 12.86 -32.26 11.10
CA PRO A 158 12.27 -30.97 11.40
C PRO A 158 13.32 -29.97 11.89
N LEU A 159 13.24 -28.72 11.43
CA LEU A 159 14.07 -27.60 11.84
C LEU A 159 13.53 -27.03 13.17
N PRO A 160 14.19 -27.22 14.31
CA PRO A 160 13.68 -26.78 15.60
C PRO A 160 13.76 -25.25 15.74
N HIS A 161 13.09 -24.72 16.76
CA HIS A 161 13.21 -23.31 17.18
C HIS A 161 14.68 -22.88 17.35
N GLY A 162 15.03 -21.71 16.84
CA GLY A 162 16.38 -21.13 16.88
C GLY A 162 17.38 -21.77 15.91
N ALA A 163 17.03 -22.86 15.23
CA ALA A 163 17.93 -23.50 14.28
C ALA A 163 17.87 -22.86 12.88
N THR A 164 18.96 -23.02 12.13
CA THR A 164 19.10 -22.49 10.77
C THR A 164 19.25 -23.64 9.76
N ALA A 165 18.46 -23.59 8.70
CA ALA A 165 18.64 -24.39 7.49
C ALA A 165 19.37 -23.55 6.43
N ILE A 166 20.31 -24.16 5.70
CA ILE A 166 21.01 -23.50 4.60
C ILE A 166 20.65 -24.23 3.31
N LEU A 167 19.98 -23.52 2.41
CA LEU A 167 19.68 -23.99 1.05
C LEU A 167 20.64 -23.37 0.07
N ARG A 168 21.20 -24.16 -0.84
CA ARG A 168 21.96 -23.66 -1.99
C ARG A 168 21.24 -24.10 -3.26
N ILE A 169 20.88 -23.13 -4.11
CA ILE A 169 20.09 -23.36 -5.30
C ILE A 169 20.79 -22.73 -6.49
N THR A 170 21.03 -23.51 -7.54
CA THR A 170 21.44 -23.03 -8.85
C THR A 170 20.20 -22.95 -9.72
N TYR A 171 20.02 -21.83 -10.40
CA TYR A 171 18.82 -21.55 -11.18
C TYR A 171 19.13 -20.77 -12.45
N HIS A 172 18.22 -20.85 -13.41
CA HIS A 172 18.24 -19.99 -14.59
C HIS A 172 16.82 -19.77 -15.13
N TYR A 173 16.65 -18.68 -15.88
CA TYR A 173 15.42 -18.38 -16.62
C TYR A 173 15.68 -17.38 -17.74
N LYS A 174 14.73 -17.27 -18.69
CA LYS A 174 14.72 -16.22 -19.72
C LYS A 174 13.97 -14.99 -19.23
N VAL A 175 14.59 -13.81 -19.39
CA VAL A 175 13.95 -12.52 -19.10
C VAL A 175 12.92 -12.25 -20.23
N PRO A 176 11.64 -12.08 -19.92
CA PRO A 176 10.62 -11.76 -20.91
C PRO A 176 10.82 -10.38 -21.53
N MET A 177 10.30 -10.15 -22.71
CA MET A 177 10.35 -8.83 -23.36
C MET A 177 9.38 -7.86 -22.71
N ASP A 178 8.22 -8.36 -22.28
CA ASP A 178 7.20 -7.54 -21.65
C ASP A 178 7.20 -7.73 -20.13
N PRO A 179 7.44 -6.65 -19.38
CA PRO A 179 7.36 -6.65 -17.94
C PRO A 179 5.92 -6.61 -17.43
N TRP A 180 4.93 -6.36 -18.30
CA TRP A 180 3.55 -6.14 -17.90
C TRP A 180 3.02 -7.24 -16.99
N GLY A 181 2.78 -6.86 -15.76
CA GLY A 181 2.36 -7.75 -14.69
C GLY A 181 3.41 -8.73 -14.19
N GLY A 182 4.66 -8.70 -14.67
CA GLY A 182 5.71 -9.62 -14.26
C GLY A 182 6.92 -9.01 -13.60
N ARG A 183 7.05 -7.68 -13.63
CA ARG A 183 8.05 -6.95 -12.86
C ARG A 183 9.51 -7.25 -13.23
N THR A 184 9.70 -8.09 -14.22
CA THR A 184 10.98 -8.40 -14.84
C THR A 184 10.80 -8.34 -16.34
N GLY A 185 11.62 -7.56 -17.03
CA GLY A 185 11.52 -7.44 -18.48
C GLY A 185 12.71 -6.69 -19.07
N TRP A 186 12.73 -6.60 -20.38
CA TRP A 186 13.73 -5.84 -21.10
C TRP A 186 13.08 -5.08 -22.27
N MET A 187 13.70 -3.97 -22.65
CA MET A 187 13.33 -3.20 -23.83
C MET A 187 14.57 -2.70 -24.56
N ASP A 188 14.46 -2.49 -25.87
CA ASP A 188 15.54 -1.87 -26.66
C ASP A 188 15.43 -0.34 -26.63
N THR A 189 16.58 0.32 -26.56
CA THR A 189 16.72 1.76 -26.75
C THR A 189 17.82 2.07 -27.75
N ALA A 190 17.91 3.32 -28.19
CA ALA A 190 18.97 3.74 -29.12
C ALA A 190 20.40 3.54 -28.56
N GLY A 191 20.56 3.55 -27.23
CA GLY A 191 21.82 3.33 -26.54
C GLY A 191 22.10 1.88 -26.17
N GLY A 192 21.17 0.97 -26.44
CA GLY A 192 21.22 -0.45 -26.06
C GLY A 192 20.05 -0.86 -25.17
N PRO A 193 19.97 -2.15 -24.79
CA PRO A 193 18.84 -2.66 -24.02
C PRO A 193 18.86 -2.19 -22.56
N ILE A 194 17.64 -1.98 -22.01
CA ILE A 194 17.42 -1.80 -20.56
C ILE A 194 16.75 -3.06 -20.03
N TYR A 195 17.25 -3.57 -18.94
CA TYR A 195 16.68 -4.66 -18.15
C TYR A 195 16.22 -4.13 -16.80
N SER A 196 14.94 -4.31 -16.49
CA SER A 196 14.40 -4.24 -15.12
C SER A 196 14.29 -5.66 -14.59
N VAL A 197 14.87 -5.94 -13.43
CA VAL A 197 15.02 -7.32 -12.93
C VAL A 197 14.60 -7.40 -11.47
N ALA A 198 13.47 -8.05 -11.26
CA ALA A 198 12.88 -8.29 -9.95
C ALA A 198 12.33 -9.73 -9.86
N GLN A 199 12.05 -10.23 -8.65
CA GLN A 199 11.61 -11.63 -8.45
C GLN A 199 12.55 -12.64 -9.14
N TRP A 200 13.83 -12.35 -9.09
CA TRP A 200 14.84 -12.90 -9.98
C TRP A 200 15.63 -14.07 -9.41
N TYR A 201 15.33 -14.45 -8.17
CA TYR A 201 15.93 -15.57 -7.44
C TYR A 201 14.84 -16.29 -6.63
N PRO A 202 14.99 -17.57 -6.28
CA PRO A 202 14.08 -18.25 -5.37
C PRO A 202 14.02 -17.58 -4.00
N ARG A 203 12.82 -17.19 -3.53
CA ARG A 203 12.60 -16.44 -2.29
C ARG A 203 11.85 -17.28 -1.26
N MET A 204 12.17 -17.14 0.03
CA MET A 204 11.43 -17.83 1.10
C MET A 204 10.00 -17.27 1.20
N ALA A 205 9.01 -18.14 1.28
CA ALA A 205 7.67 -17.78 1.71
C ALA A 205 7.66 -17.49 3.22
N VAL A 206 6.71 -16.67 3.67
CA VAL A 206 6.55 -16.37 5.10
C VAL A 206 5.89 -17.54 5.83
N TYR A 207 6.39 -17.81 7.03
CA TYR A 207 5.75 -18.65 8.04
C TYR A 207 5.39 -17.77 9.23
N ASP A 208 4.12 -17.39 9.37
CA ASP A 208 3.64 -16.45 10.39
C ASP A 208 2.89 -17.14 11.55
N ASP A 209 2.59 -16.34 12.59
CA ASP A 209 1.88 -16.78 13.79
C ASP A 209 0.37 -16.96 13.60
N LEU A 210 -0.18 -16.58 12.44
CA LEU A 210 -1.61 -16.62 12.15
C LEU A 210 -2.00 -17.79 11.24
N ARG A 211 -1.14 -18.14 10.28
CA ARG A 211 -1.44 -19.10 9.21
C ARG A 211 -0.43 -20.22 9.09
N GLY A 212 0.73 -20.11 9.77
CA GLY A 212 1.87 -20.92 9.45
C GLY A 212 2.44 -20.51 8.08
N TRP A 213 2.74 -21.47 7.19
CA TRP A 213 3.16 -21.14 5.83
C TRP A 213 2.03 -20.45 5.04
N ASP A 214 2.35 -19.34 4.38
CA ASP A 214 1.44 -18.63 3.47
C ASP A 214 1.98 -18.62 2.01
N PRO A 215 2.12 -19.79 1.35
CA PRO A 215 2.67 -19.92 0.02
C PRO A 215 1.56 -19.78 -1.03
N LEU A 216 0.93 -18.62 -1.15
CA LEU A 216 -0.08 -18.38 -2.18
C LEU A 216 0.55 -18.43 -3.57
N PRO A 217 -0.13 -18.99 -4.61
CA PRO A 217 0.36 -18.91 -5.97
C PRO A 217 0.39 -17.45 -6.43
N TYR A 218 1.43 -17.06 -7.17
CA TYR A 218 1.54 -15.71 -7.69
C TYR A 218 0.59 -15.53 -8.90
N LEU A 219 -0.46 -14.74 -8.70
CA LEU A 219 -1.48 -14.47 -9.73
C LEU A 219 -1.32 -13.07 -10.37
N ALA A 220 -0.24 -12.38 -10.08
CA ALA A 220 0.13 -11.02 -10.49
C ALA A 220 -0.21 -9.91 -9.49
N GLN A 221 -0.61 -10.26 -8.29
CA GLN A 221 -0.72 -9.30 -7.19
C GLN A 221 0.56 -9.29 -6.36
N GLU A 222 0.69 -8.37 -5.42
CA GLU A 222 1.88 -8.05 -4.64
C GLU A 222 2.49 -9.22 -3.84
N PHE A 223 3.31 -8.97 -2.83
CA PHE A 223 4.17 -9.96 -2.21
C PHE A 223 3.90 -10.15 -0.71
N TYR A 224 4.50 -11.20 -0.15
CA TYR A 224 4.64 -11.40 1.27
C TYR A 224 5.94 -12.17 1.53
N LEU A 225 6.95 -11.50 2.08
CA LEU A 225 8.33 -12.00 2.18
C LEU A 225 8.91 -11.77 3.57
N GLU A 226 9.81 -12.67 3.99
CA GLU A 226 10.57 -12.54 5.24
C GLU A 226 11.67 -11.50 5.14
N TYR A 227 11.99 -10.89 6.28
CA TYR A 227 13.13 -9.98 6.40
C TYR A 227 14.44 -10.74 6.62
N GLY A 228 15.51 -10.16 6.11
CA GLY A 228 16.89 -10.63 6.27
C GLY A 228 17.90 -9.66 5.72
N ASP A 229 19.14 -10.13 5.58
CA ASP A 229 20.22 -9.38 4.96
C ASP A 229 20.54 -9.98 3.59
N PHE A 230 20.95 -9.14 2.67
CA PHE A 230 21.30 -9.50 1.31
C PHE A 230 22.74 -9.09 0.99
N ASP A 231 23.51 -10.05 0.48
CA ASP A 231 24.81 -9.87 -0.14
C ASP A 231 24.72 -10.43 -1.56
N TYR A 232 24.69 -9.57 -2.58
CA TYR A 232 24.45 -10.04 -3.94
C TYR A 232 25.35 -9.40 -4.97
N SER A 233 25.68 -10.21 -5.99
CA SER A 233 26.53 -9.79 -7.09
C SER A 233 25.85 -10.07 -8.43
N VAL A 234 25.94 -9.09 -9.34
CA VAL A 234 25.41 -9.19 -10.70
C VAL A 234 26.53 -8.98 -11.70
N THR A 235 26.78 -9.99 -12.53
CA THR A 235 27.75 -9.93 -13.63
C THR A 235 27.04 -9.54 -14.92
N VAL A 236 27.46 -8.44 -15.55
CA VAL A 236 26.93 -7.89 -16.79
C VAL A 236 28.07 -7.63 -17.76
N PRO A 237 27.82 -7.39 -19.07
CA PRO A 237 28.88 -6.94 -19.98
C PRO A 237 29.60 -5.68 -19.45
N ALA A 238 30.88 -5.56 -19.73
CA ALA A 238 31.65 -4.38 -19.35
C ALA A 238 31.01 -3.09 -19.92
N ASN A 239 31.13 -1.97 -19.21
CA ASN A 239 30.48 -0.67 -19.45
C ASN A 239 28.98 -0.57 -19.14
N TRP A 240 28.34 -1.63 -18.74
CA TRP A 240 26.96 -1.52 -18.26
C TRP A 240 26.92 -0.90 -16.88
N ILE A 241 25.99 0.00 -16.65
CA ILE A 241 25.60 0.42 -15.29
C ILE A 241 24.63 -0.60 -14.72
N VAL A 242 24.85 -0.98 -13.47
CA VAL A 242 23.87 -1.70 -12.67
C VAL A 242 23.42 -0.78 -11.54
N ALA A 243 22.13 -0.51 -11.49
CA ALA A 243 21.45 0.16 -10.38
C ALA A 243 20.72 -0.91 -9.55
N GLY A 244 21.03 -1.02 -8.27
CA GLY A 244 20.50 -2.10 -7.42
C GLY A 244 20.05 -1.61 -6.05
N SER A 245 19.18 -2.39 -5.41
CA SER A 245 18.79 -2.17 -4.02
C SER A 245 20.00 -2.25 -3.09
N GLY A 246 20.15 -1.27 -2.19
CA GLY A 246 21.22 -1.25 -1.20
C GLY A 246 22.51 -0.58 -1.66
N GLU A 247 23.60 -0.80 -0.94
CA GLU A 247 24.88 -0.13 -1.12
C GLU A 247 25.77 -0.87 -2.11
N LEU A 248 26.32 -0.15 -3.10
CA LEU A 248 27.38 -0.66 -3.98
C LEU A 248 28.70 -0.71 -3.19
N VAL A 249 29.24 -1.93 -2.97
CA VAL A 249 30.41 -2.13 -2.11
C VAL A 249 31.74 -2.21 -2.86
N ASN A 250 31.73 -2.36 -4.19
CA ASN A 250 32.94 -2.48 -5.00
C ASN A 250 33.11 -1.37 -6.04
N GLU A 251 32.78 -0.13 -5.68
CA GLU A 251 32.88 1.06 -6.55
C GLU A 251 34.23 1.17 -7.26
N ALA A 252 35.33 0.82 -6.56
CA ALA A 252 36.67 0.91 -7.11
C ALA A 252 36.93 -0.03 -8.29
N GLU A 253 36.16 -1.13 -8.38
CA GLU A 253 36.31 -2.15 -9.42
C GLU A 253 35.42 -1.87 -10.64
N VAL A 254 34.25 -1.27 -10.42
CA VAL A 254 33.21 -1.13 -11.45
C VAL A 254 33.06 0.29 -12.00
N LEU A 255 33.53 1.32 -11.27
CA LEU A 255 33.43 2.71 -11.69
C LEU A 255 34.79 3.26 -12.16
N SER A 256 34.75 4.05 -13.23
CA SER A 256 35.91 4.83 -13.65
C SER A 256 36.35 5.84 -12.57
N PRO A 257 37.62 6.30 -12.58
CA PRO A 257 38.05 7.32 -11.65
C PRO A 257 37.21 8.60 -11.68
N ARG A 258 36.66 8.96 -12.85
CA ARG A 258 35.80 10.13 -13.03
C ARG A 258 34.41 9.94 -12.39
N GLU A 259 33.80 8.81 -12.60
CA GLU A 259 32.52 8.48 -11.98
C GLU A 259 32.63 8.43 -10.45
N ARG A 260 33.71 7.84 -9.92
CA ARG A 260 33.97 7.82 -8.46
C ARG A 260 34.15 9.23 -7.89
N ALA A 261 34.86 10.11 -8.58
CA ALA A 261 35.05 11.49 -8.15
C ALA A 261 33.71 12.25 -8.09
N ARG A 262 32.88 12.10 -9.13
CA ARG A 262 31.54 12.72 -9.18
C ARG A 262 30.58 12.12 -8.12
N LEU A 263 30.65 10.82 -7.87
CA LEU A 263 29.86 10.17 -6.83
C LEU A 263 30.28 10.65 -5.42
N ALA A 264 31.59 10.86 -5.20
CA ALA A 264 32.07 11.45 -3.96
C ALA A 264 31.64 12.93 -3.79
N GLU A 265 31.49 13.68 -4.89
CA GLU A 265 30.87 15.01 -4.91
C GLU A 265 29.38 14.95 -4.59
N ALA A 266 28.63 14.05 -5.22
CA ALA A 266 27.18 13.86 -4.99
C ALA A 266 26.86 13.56 -3.52
N ARG A 267 27.69 12.78 -2.83
CA ARG A 267 27.56 12.51 -1.38
C ARG A 267 27.65 13.76 -0.50
N LYS A 268 28.12 14.87 -1.03
CA LYS A 268 28.28 16.16 -0.32
C LYS A 268 27.37 17.25 -0.86
N SER A 269 26.69 17.01 -1.99
CA SER A 269 25.89 17.99 -2.71
C SER A 269 24.40 17.80 -2.48
N ASP A 270 23.71 18.85 -2.06
CA ASP A 270 22.26 18.88 -2.01
C ASP A 270 21.61 19.04 -3.39
N LYS A 271 22.43 19.42 -4.39
CA LYS A 271 22.02 19.52 -5.79
C LYS A 271 22.43 18.26 -6.54
N THR A 272 21.64 17.93 -7.55
CA THR A 272 21.94 16.81 -8.46
C THR A 272 23.30 16.98 -9.13
N VAL A 273 24.09 15.92 -9.08
CA VAL A 273 25.40 15.78 -9.76
C VAL A 273 25.25 14.67 -10.80
N VAL A 274 25.64 14.96 -12.04
CA VAL A 274 25.65 13.97 -13.13
C VAL A 274 26.87 13.07 -12.99
N ILE A 275 26.64 11.81 -12.66
CA ILE A 275 27.73 10.80 -12.48
C ILE A 275 28.17 10.29 -13.85
N ARG A 276 27.23 9.92 -14.74
CA ARG A 276 27.46 9.56 -16.15
C ARG A 276 26.50 10.35 -17.03
N SER A 277 27.03 11.14 -17.94
CA SER A 277 26.24 11.92 -18.90
C SER A 277 25.92 11.11 -20.17
N ALA A 278 24.95 11.59 -20.95
CA ALA A 278 24.59 10.98 -22.23
C ALA A 278 25.76 10.89 -23.23
N SER A 279 26.69 11.86 -23.19
CA SER A 279 27.88 11.84 -24.06
C SER A 279 28.97 10.82 -23.62
N GLU A 280 28.80 10.22 -22.44
CA GLU A 280 29.71 9.20 -21.87
C GLU A 280 29.13 7.79 -22.00
N ILE A 281 28.02 7.63 -22.72
CA ILE A 281 27.46 6.34 -23.09
C ILE A 281 28.27 5.79 -24.26
N PHE A 282 29.13 4.82 -23.96
CA PHE A 282 30.02 4.21 -24.96
C PHE A 282 29.41 2.91 -25.47
N GLY A 283 29.68 2.60 -26.74
CA GLY A 283 29.31 1.32 -27.33
C GLY A 283 29.91 0.11 -26.59
N SER A 284 29.50 -1.10 -26.96
CA SER A 284 29.89 -2.33 -26.26
C SER A 284 31.42 -2.49 -26.18
N THR A 285 31.91 -2.72 -24.96
CA THR A 285 33.28 -3.20 -24.74
C THR A 285 33.31 -4.71 -24.60
N LYS A 286 34.47 -5.33 -24.90
CA LYS A 286 34.64 -6.77 -24.66
C LYS A 286 34.84 -7.01 -23.15
N GLY A 287 34.27 -8.11 -22.66
CA GLY A 287 34.47 -8.56 -21.29
C GLY A 287 33.21 -8.45 -20.41
N TRP A 288 33.39 -8.81 -19.19
CA TRP A 288 32.34 -8.87 -18.17
C TRP A 288 32.79 -8.11 -16.93
N GLN A 289 31.83 -7.54 -16.18
CA GLN A 289 32.06 -6.78 -14.96
C GLN A 289 31.06 -7.23 -13.92
N THR A 290 31.47 -7.39 -12.66
CA THR A 290 30.61 -7.85 -11.56
C THR A 290 30.38 -6.72 -10.59
N TRP A 291 29.14 -6.32 -10.43
CA TRP A 291 28.69 -5.34 -9.46
C TRP A 291 28.27 -6.05 -8.18
N HIS A 292 28.70 -5.56 -7.01
CA HIS A 292 28.44 -6.18 -5.72
C HIS A 292 27.71 -5.22 -4.79
N PHE A 293 26.57 -5.64 -4.28
CA PHE A 293 25.69 -4.85 -3.42
C PHE A 293 25.45 -5.54 -2.08
N ARG A 294 25.18 -4.73 -1.06
CA ARG A 294 24.70 -5.19 0.26
C ARG A 294 23.49 -4.40 0.69
N MET A 295 22.52 -5.10 1.29
CA MET A 295 21.34 -4.49 1.86
C MET A 295 20.96 -5.22 3.15
N GLN A 296 20.76 -4.47 4.23
CA GLN A 296 20.39 -5.01 5.53
C GLN A 296 18.91 -4.74 5.83
N HIS A 297 18.31 -5.60 6.65
CA HIS A 297 16.91 -5.46 7.07
C HIS A 297 15.97 -5.26 5.89
N SER A 298 16.09 -6.08 4.89
CA SER A 298 15.25 -6.02 3.69
C SER A 298 14.44 -7.31 3.52
N ARG A 299 13.36 -7.20 2.77
CA ARG A 299 12.53 -8.37 2.42
C ARG A 299 12.76 -8.85 0.98
N ASP A 300 13.39 -8.02 0.16
CA ASP A 300 13.72 -8.30 -1.24
C ASP A 300 14.88 -7.42 -1.73
N VAL A 301 15.38 -7.69 -2.93
CA VAL A 301 16.29 -6.84 -3.69
C VAL A 301 15.99 -6.96 -5.19
N ALA A 302 16.09 -5.83 -5.90
CA ALA A 302 15.94 -5.76 -7.34
C ALA A 302 17.12 -5.00 -7.96
N PHE A 303 17.26 -5.07 -9.27
CA PHE A 303 18.25 -4.29 -10.00
C PHE A 303 17.80 -3.97 -11.42
N ALA A 304 18.39 -2.93 -11.99
CA ALA A 304 18.34 -2.66 -13.42
C ALA A 304 19.74 -2.68 -14.01
N ALA A 305 19.85 -3.00 -15.30
CA ALA A 305 21.14 -3.00 -15.99
C ALA A 305 20.99 -2.51 -17.43
N SER A 306 21.88 -1.59 -17.85
CA SER A 306 21.90 -1.05 -19.19
C SER A 306 23.24 -0.41 -19.56
N PRO A 307 23.67 -0.47 -20.84
CA PRO A 307 24.73 0.37 -21.34
C PRO A 307 24.25 1.81 -21.61
N ALA A 308 22.92 2.03 -21.72
CA ALA A 308 22.28 3.27 -22.14
C ALA A 308 21.98 4.26 -21.00
N PHE A 309 22.31 3.95 -19.76
CA PHE A 309 21.95 4.79 -18.62
C PHE A 309 22.81 6.06 -18.52
N VAL A 310 22.15 7.21 -18.49
CA VAL A 310 22.56 8.40 -17.76
C VAL A 310 22.39 8.09 -16.28
N TRP A 311 23.25 8.63 -15.43
CA TRP A 311 23.19 8.41 -13.99
C TRP A 311 23.39 9.71 -13.25
N ASP A 312 22.41 10.07 -12.42
CA ASP A 312 22.42 11.26 -11.57
C ASP A 312 22.37 10.86 -10.09
N ALA A 313 22.91 11.70 -9.22
CA ALA A 313 22.88 11.48 -7.78
C ALA A 313 22.87 12.79 -6.98
N ALA A 314 22.30 12.76 -5.77
CA ALA A 314 22.34 13.84 -4.79
C ALA A 314 22.32 13.29 -3.36
N ARG A 315 22.89 14.04 -2.41
CA ARG A 315 22.81 13.71 -0.99
C ARG A 315 21.39 13.83 -0.48
N MET A 316 20.92 12.83 0.27
CA MET A 316 19.73 12.88 1.12
C MET A 316 20.12 13.30 2.53
N ASN A 317 19.36 14.21 3.13
CA ASN A 317 19.49 14.62 4.52
C ASN A 317 18.41 13.94 5.37
N LEU A 318 18.81 12.96 6.15
CA LEU A 318 17.91 12.11 6.91
C LEU A 318 17.87 12.54 8.40
N PRO A 319 16.83 12.19 9.15
CA PRO A 319 16.75 12.49 10.58
C PRO A 319 17.95 12.01 11.40
N ALA A 320 18.21 12.68 12.51
CA ALA A 320 19.33 12.46 13.42
C ALA A 320 20.72 12.66 12.75
N GLY A 321 20.81 13.52 11.75
CA GLY A 321 22.07 13.84 11.07
C GLY A 321 22.61 12.72 10.16
N ARG A 322 21.80 11.71 9.89
CA ARG A 322 22.14 10.68 8.89
C ARG A 322 22.12 11.28 7.49
N THR A 323 22.93 10.73 6.62
CA THR A 323 22.90 11.06 5.18
C THR A 323 22.78 9.79 4.36
N GLY A 324 22.17 9.94 3.19
CA GLY A 324 22.04 8.89 2.18
C GLY A 324 22.31 9.44 0.79
N LEU A 325 22.09 8.62 -0.23
CA LEU A 325 22.27 9.00 -1.62
C LEU A 325 20.99 8.69 -2.42
N ALA A 326 20.35 9.74 -2.95
CA ALA A 326 19.30 9.60 -3.97
C ALA A 326 19.97 9.49 -5.34
N MET A 327 19.51 8.55 -6.16
CA MET A 327 20.06 8.28 -7.48
C MET A 327 18.96 8.06 -8.50
N SER A 328 19.19 8.46 -9.75
CA SER A 328 18.33 8.13 -10.88
C SER A 328 19.14 7.62 -12.04
N VAL A 329 18.66 6.57 -12.70
CA VAL A 329 19.25 6.03 -13.93
C VAL A 329 18.18 5.96 -15.01
N TYR A 330 18.50 6.53 -16.19
CA TYR A 330 17.53 6.67 -17.27
C TYR A 330 18.21 6.79 -18.63
N PRO A 331 17.55 6.40 -19.73
CA PRO A 331 18.11 6.60 -21.06
C PRO A 331 17.99 8.07 -21.51
N PRO A 332 18.87 8.58 -22.40
CA PRO A 332 18.87 9.99 -22.82
C PRO A 332 17.56 10.51 -23.44
N GLN A 333 16.71 9.61 -23.96
CA GLN A 333 15.40 9.96 -24.52
C GLN A 333 14.34 10.24 -23.44
N ALA A 334 14.53 9.84 -22.20
CA ALA A 334 13.64 10.08 -21.07
C ALA A 334 13.72 11.55 -20.60
N LYS A 335 13.08 12.47 -21.34
CA LYS A 335 13.28 13.92 -21.19
C LYS A 335 12.79 14.48 -19.86
N ALA A 336 11.74 13.91 -19.27
CA ALA A 336 11.21 14.35 -17.99
C ALA A 336 12.10 13.94 -16.80
N TRP A 337 13.06 13.03 -17.01
CA TRP A 337 13.86 12.42 -15.94
C TRP A 337 14.98 13.29 -15.40
N GLY A 338 15.31 14.42 -16.03
CA GLY A 338 16.37 15.31 -15.55
C GLY A 338 16.18 15.88 -14.15
N ARG A 339 14.95 15.78 -13.59
CA ARG A 339 14.62 16.15 -12.20
C ARG A 339 14.26 14.94 -11.31
N SER A 340 14.33 13.72 -11.81
CA SER A 340 13.92 12.53 -11.05
C SER A 340 14.69 12.38 -9.73
N THR A 341 16.00 12.67 -9.70
CA THR A 341 16.79 12.67 -8.45
C THR A 341 16.32 13.73 -7.44
N GLU A 342 15.85 14.89 -7.91
CA GLU A 342 15.25 15.93 -7.05
C GLU A 342 13.93 15.42 -6.43
N TYR A 343 13.05 14.82 -7.24
CA TYR A 343 11.78 14.25 -6.78
C TYR A 343 12.00 13.16 -5.73
N LEU A 344 12.84 12.20 -6.05
CA LEU A 344 13.21 11.10 -5.17
C LEU A 344 13.80 11.58 -3.83
N LYS A 345 14.75 12.55 -3.89
CA LYS A 345 15.37 13.13 -2.71
C LYS A 345 14.33 13.79 -1.80
N ASP A 346 13.49 14.65 -2.37
CA ASP A 346 12.47 15.40 -1.61
C ASP A 346 11.49 14.45 -0.93
N ALA A 347 10.95 13.47 -1.66
CA ALA A 347 10.03 12.48 -1.12
C ALA A 347 10.65 11.70 0.04
N VAL A 348 11.88 11.19 -0.12
CA VAL A 348 12.57 10.45 0.96
C VAL A 348 12.82 11.33 2.18
N GLU A 349 13.27 12.58 2.00
CA GLU A 349 13.53 13.49 3.11
C GLU A 349 12.24 13.85 3.88
N ARG A 350 11.14 14.15 3.18
CA ARG A 350 9.84 14.49 3.79
C ARG A 350 9.19 13.32 4.48
N PHE A 351 9.09 12.17 3.82
CA PHE A 351 8.53 10.97 4.45
C PHE A 351 9.34 10.54 5.66
N SER A 352 10.69 10.68 5.60
CA SER A 352 11.56 10.41 6.75
C SER A 352 11.30 11.34 7.93
N ALA A 353 11.11 12.62 7.66
CA ALA A 353 10.88 13.63 8.70
C ALA A 353 9.47 13.51 9.30
N LYS A 354 8.47 13.19 8.48
CA LYS A 354 7.05 13.20 8.88
C LYS A 354 6.60 11.88 9.50
N TRP A 355 7.01 10.74 8.95
CA TRP A 355 6.46 9.44 9.31
C TRP A 355 7.43 8.53 10.03
N PHE A 356 8.53 8.13 9.38
CA PHE A 356 9.53 7.25 9.96
C PHE A 356 10.87 7.40 9.22
N PRO A 357 12.03 7.42 9.89
CA PRO A 357 13.32 7.59 9.24
C PRO A 357 13.60 6.51 8.19
N PHE A 358 13.89 6.91 6.95
CA PHE A 358 14.30 6.00 5.88
C PHE A 358 15.47 5.11 6.34
N PRO A 359 15.34 3.77 6.27
CA PRO A 359 16.30 2.91 6.94
C PRO A 359 17.59 2.67 6.17
N TRP A 360 17.58 2.81 4.84
CA TRP A 360 18.68 2.41 3.97
C TRP A 360 19.61 3.58 3.58
N PRO A 361 20.86 3.27 3.13
CA PRO A 361 21.81 4.30 2.77
C PRO A 361 21.58 4.93 1.39
N ASN A 362 20.86 4.25 0.52
CA ASN A 362 20.60 4.68 -0.86
C ASN A 362 19.14 4.52 -1.22
N SER A 363 18.68 5.35 -2.17
CA SER A 363 17.41 5.25 -2.85
C SER A 363 17.64 5.45 -4.35
N VAL A 364 17.03 4.62 -5.18
CA VAL A 364 17.27 4.61 -6.64
C VAL A 364 15.94 4.65 -7.39
N ASN A 365 15.81 5.57 -8.35
CA ASN A 365 14.74 5.56 -9.32
C ASN A 365 15.28 5.15 -10.71
N VAL A 366 14.58 4.24 -11.39
CA VAL A 366 15.03 3.60 -12.64
C VAL A 366 13.98 3.78 -13.73
N ALA A 367 14.33 4.45 -14.82
CA ALA A 367 13.54 4.45 -16.05
C ALA A 367 13.73 3.14 -16.80
N GLY A 368 12.65 2.41 -17.03
CA GLY A 368 12.76 1.11 -17.67
C GLY A 368 11.46 0.54 -18.21
N PRO A 369 11.49 -0.73 -18.62
CA PRO A 369 10.31 -1.41 -19.11
C PRO A 369 9.27 -1.74 -18.05
N ALA A 370 9.67 -1.89 -16.78
CA ALA A 370 8.75 -2.06 -15.67
C ALA A 370 8.42 -0.67 -15.10
N GLY A 371 7.22 -0.15 -15.38
CA GLY A 371 6.77 1.15 -14.90
C GLY A 371 5.80 1.02 -13.73
N GLY A 372 5.92 1.91 -12.72
CA GLY A 372 5.08 1.89 -11.54
C GLY A 372 5.30 0.64 -10.70
N MET A 373 6.56 0.44 -10.21
CA MET A 373 6.91 -0.73 -9.41
C MET A 373 7.93 -0.43 -8.33
N GLU A 374 7.61 -0.89 -7.14
CA GLU A 374 8.37 -0.71 -5.92
C GLU A 374 9.24 -1.93 -5.57
N TYR A 375 10.45 -1.63 -5.10
CA TYR A 375 11.33 -2.58 -4.41
C TYR A 375 12.05 -1.87 -3.27
N PRO A 376 12.61 -2.60 -2.30
CA PRO A 376 13.30 -1.94 -1.19
C PRO A 376 14.38 -0.98 -1.67
N ALA A 377 14.16 0.33 -1.40
CA ALA A 377 15.03 1.42 -1.80
C ALA A 377 15.29 1.54 -3.33
N LEU A 378 14.42 0.96 -4.15
CA LEU A 378 14.51 1.03 -5.61
C LEU A 378 13.12 1.05 -6.23
N ALA A 379 12.88 2.02 -7.11
CA ALA A 379 11.66 2.16 -7.90
C ALA A 379 11.92 1.93 -9.38
N PHE A 380 10.96 1.36 -10.09
CA PHE A 380 10.93 1.27 -11.55
C PHE A 380 9.80 2.14 -12.08
N ASP A 381 10.12 3.10 -12.95
CA ASP A 381 9.15 4.04 -13.52
C ASP A 381 9.23 4.08 -15.04
N ASP A 382 8.14 4.56 -15.66
CA ASP A 382 8.03 4.69 -17.09
C ASP A 382 8.97 5.77 -17.66
N ILE A 383 9.50 5.51 -18.87
CA ILE A 383 10.43 6.40 -19.57
C ILE A 383 9.76 7.67 -20.06
N ASP A 384 8.50 7.59 -20.51
CA ASP A 384 7.83 8.61 -21.32
C ASP A 384 6.74 9.40 -20.58
N SER A 385 6.70 9.36 -19.25
CA SER A 385 5.73 10.11 -18.45
C SER A 385 5.99 11.61 -18.49
N PRO A 386 4.95 12.48 -18.51
CA PRO A 386 5.12 13.93 -18.36
C PRO A 386 5.61 14.30 -16.96
N PRO A 387 6.20 15.50 -16.75
CA PRO A 387 6.87 15.86 -15.50
C PRO A 387 6.04 15.67 -14.22
N ALA A 388 4.75 16.06 -14.21
CA ALA A 388 3.89 15.86 -13.06
C ALA A 388 3.65 14.37 -12.76
N GLN A 389 3.42 13.56 -13.80
CA GLN A 389 3.26 12.11 -13.67
C GLN A 389 4.57 11.46 -13.20
N THR A 390 5.72 11.88 -13.74
CA THR A 390 7.03 11.40 -13.29
C THR A 390 7.26 11.72 -11.80
N PHE A 391 6.84 12.90 -11.32
CA PHE A 391 6.90 13.23 -9.90
C PHE A 391 5.99 12.32 -9.06
N TRP A 392 4.70 12.22 -9.43
CA TRP A 392 3.74 11.44 -8.64
C TRP A 392 4.13 9.96 -8.55
N VAL A 393 4.55 9.35 -9.68
CA VAL A 393 4.97 7.94 -9.69
C VAL A 393 6.27 7.77 -8.90
N ALA A 394 7.28 8.63 -9.09
CA ALA A 394 8.53 8.53 -8.32
C ALA A 394 8.32 8.69 -6.80
N ALA A 395 7.43 9.61 -6.37
CA ALA A 395 7.08 9.78 -4.96
C ALA A 395 6.32 8.55 -4.43
N HIS A 396 5.38 8.01 -5.21
CA HIS A 396 4.60 6.82 -4.88
C HIS A 396 5.50 5.58 -4.75
N GLU A 397 6.25 5.25 -5.78
CA GLU A 397 7.06 4.03 -5.80
C GLU A 397 8.16 4.04 -4.72
N ILE A 398 8.74 5.20 -4.42
CA ILE A 398 9.70 5.26 -3.30
C ILE A 398 9.00 5.32 -1.93
N GLY A 399 7.79 5.82 -1.86
CA GLY A 399 6.95 5.80 -0.66
C GLY A 399 6.67 4.39 -0.17
N HIS A 400 6.61 3.41 -1.06
CA HIS A 400 6.57 1.99 -0.72
C HIS A 400 7.77 1.50 0.11
N SER A 401 8.84 2.27 0.21
CA SER A 401 9.90 1.99 1.18
C SER A 401 9.40 2.00 2.64
N TRP A 402 8.30 2.70 2.91
CA TRP A 402 7.59 2.66 4.20
C TRP A 402 6.54 1.55 4.24
N PHE A 403 5.72 1.43 3.19
CA PHE A 403 4.61 0.50 3.03
C PHE A 403 4.71 -0.18 1.66
N PRO A 404 5.15 -1.43 1.54
CA PRO A 404 5.28 -2.44 2.58
C PRO A 404 6.73 -2.75 3.00
N MET A 405 7.75 -2.00 2.51
CA MET A 405 9.13 -2.46 2.65
C MET A 405 9.65 -2.35 4.08
N THR A 406 9.25 -1.31 4.83
CA THR A 406 9.55 -1.18 6.27
C THR A 406 8.47 -1.83 7.13
N VAL A 407 7.18 -1.62 6.83
CA VAL A 407 6.06 -2.25 7.55
C VAL A 407 5.49 -3.36 6.66
N GLY A 408 5.90 -4.61 6.92
CA GLY A 408 5.80 -5.73 6.00
C GLY A 408 4.43 -6.41 5.96
N PHE A 409 3.42 -5.78 5.43
CA PHE A 409 2.09 -6.37 5.26
C PHE A 409 2.10 -7.62 4.40
N ASN A 410 1.08 -8.47 4.59
CA ASN A 410 0.71 -9.48 3.61
C ASN A 410 -0.14 -8.82 2.50
N GLU A 411 0.52 -8.29 1.48
CA GLU A 411 -0.11 -7.56 0.38
C GLU A 411 -1.06 -8.45 -0.44
N ARG A 412 -0.72 -9.74 -0.58
CA ARG A 412 -1.58 -10.72 -1.26
C ARG A 412 -2.99 -10.84 -0.66
N ARG A 413 -3.12 -10.48 0.61
CA ARG A 413 -4.39 -10.48 1.33
C ARG A 413 -4.93 -9.09 1.58
N ASN A 414 -4.06 -8.10 1.71
CA ASN A 414 -4.38 -6.76 2.20
C ASN A 414 -3.65 -5.68 1.40
N ALA A 415 -3.76 -5.69 0.06
CA ALA A 415 -3.10 -4.72 -0.81
C ALA A 415 -3.42 -3.25 -0.47
N TRP A 416 -4.57 -2.99 0.16
CA TRP A 416 -4.96 -1.65 0.58
C TRP A 416 -4.06 -1.04 1.68
N MET A 417 -3.39 -1.88 2.50
CA MET A 417 -2.44 -1.40 3.52
C MET A 417 -1.11 -0.99 2.88
N ASP A 418 -0.79 -1.56 1.74
CA ASP A 418 0.28 -1.17 0.87
C ASP A 418 -0.09 0.11 0.10
N GLU A 419 -0.92 -0.02 -0.90
CA GLU A 419 -1.29 1.02 -1.85
C GLU A 419 -2.05 2.20 -1.22
N GLY A 420 -2.99 1.88 -0.33
CA GLY A 420 -3.80 2.91 0.32
C GLY A 420 -3.02 3.74 1.33
N PHE A 421 -2.09 3.13 2.09
CA PHE A 421 -1.22 3.88 3.01
C PHE A 421 -0.22 4.72 2.24
N ASN A 422 0.33 4.17 1.17
CA ASN A 422 1.28 4.86 0.32
C ASN A 422 0.62 6.04 -0.39
N THR A 423 -0.51 5.84 -1.07
CA THR A 423 -1.27 6.93 -1.70
C THR A 423 -1.68 8.02 -0.68
N PHE A 424 -1.99 7.63 0.58
CA PHE A 424 -2.29 8.59 1.64
C PHE A 424 -1.11 9.53 1.93
N ILE A 425 0.12 9.02 2.01
CA ILE A 425 1.29 9.88 2.25
C ILE A 425 1.63 10.74 1.04
N ASP A 426 1.38 10.27 -0.18
CA ASP A 426 1.62 10.98 -1.43
C ASP A 426 0.72 12.21 -1.60
N VAL A 427 -0.52 12.15 -1.09
CA VAL A 427 -1.45 13.31 -1.15
C VAL A 427 -0.80 14.53 -0.51
N TYR A 428 -0.16 14.35 0.65
CA TYR A 428 0.50 15.43 1.38
C TYR A 428 1.85 15.81 0.77
N GLU A 429 2.57 14.85 0.20
CA GLU A 429 3.81 15.13 -0.53
C GLU A 429 3.55 16.03 -1.74
N SER A 430 2.51 15.74 -2.50
CA SER A 430 2.12 16.54 -3.68
C SER A 430 1.78 17.98 -3.32
N ASP A 431 1.16 18.20 -2.17
CA ASP A 431 0.81 19.55 -1.69
C ASP A 431 2.03 20.33 -1.16
N GLU A 432 3.06 19.62 -0.69
CA GLU A 432 4.22 20.21 -0.03
C GLU A 432 5.42 20.40 -0.97
N PHE A 433 5.61 19.54 -2.00
CA PHE A 433 6.73 19.62 -2.93
C PHE A 433 6.78 21.00 -3.62
N ASN A 434 7.90 21.69 -3.46
CA ASN A 434 8.13 23.03 -4.03
C ASN A 434 6.92 23.99 -3.87
N ARG A 435 6.24 23.95 -2.72
CA ARG A 435 5.03 24.73 -2.40
C ARG A 435 3.83 24.36 -3.27
N GLY A 436 3.67 23.08 -3.58
CA GLY A 436 2.56 22.55 -4.35
C GLY A 436 2.75 22.64 -5.88
N GLU A 437 3.99 22.54 -6.36
CA GLU A 437 4.30 22.57 -7.80
C GLU A 437 3.45 21.59 -8.60
N TYR A 438 3.20 20.40 -8.02
CA TYR A 438 2.37 19.35 -8.60
C TYR A 438 1.14 19.01 -7.76
N GLY A 439 0.84 19.81 -6.75
CA GLY A 439 -0.37 19.65 -5.93
C GLY A 439 -1.61 20.23 -6.59
N PRO A 440 -2.79 19.74 -6.21
CA PRO A 440 -3.02 18.52 -5.44
C PRO A 440 -2.82 17.26 -6.30
N LYS A 441 -2.50 16.11 -5.68
CA LYS A 441 -2.42 14.81 -6.39
C LYS A 441 -3.74 14.49 -7.07
N ARG A 442 -3.70 14.28 -8.39
CA ARG A 442 -4.86 13.95 -9.25
C ARG A 442 -4.41 13.04 -10.39
N ASP A 443 -4.35 11.74 -10.09
CA ASP A 443 -3.92 10.70 -11.03
C ASP A 443 -4.81 9.45 -10.89
N SER A 444 -4.44 8.33 -11.50
CA SER A 444 -5.20 7.09 -11.42
C SER A 444 -5.39 6.56 -9.98
N GLU A 445 -4.54 6.98 -9.06
CA GLU A 445 -4.52 6.51 -7.67
C GLU A 445 -5.34 7.39 -6.73
N TYR A 446 -5.51 8.69 -7.04
CA TYR A 446 -6.24 9.59 -6.16
C TYR A 446 -6.99 10.68 -6.92
N ALA A 447 -8.33 10.59 -6.88
CA ALA A 447 -9.26 11.53 -7.51
C ALA A 447 -8.96 11.82 -9.00
N PRO A 448 -8.95 10.79 -9.88
CA PRO A 448 -8.39 10.85 -11.23
C PRO A 448 -9.10 11.82 -12.18
N LYS A 449 -10.35 12.19 -11.89
CA LYS A 449 -11.14 13.13 -12.73
C LYS A 449 -10.94 14.59 -12.35
N GLY A 450 -10.11 14.90 -11.34
CA GLY A 450 -9.99 16.22 -10.76
C GLY A 450 -11.19 16.61 -9.89
N GLY A 451 -11.16 17.79 -9.27
CA GLY A 451 -12.20 18.24 -8.36
C GLY A 451 -12.09 17.72 -6.94
N ASN A 452 -13.21 17.69 -6.21
CA ASN A 452 -13.23 17.29 -4.81
C ASN A 452 -13.23 15.75 -4.69
N PRO A 453 -12.26 15.13 -3.98
CA PRO A 453 -12.20 13.69 -3.79
C PRO A 453 -13.45 13.09 -3.14
N VAL A 454 -14.09 13.80 -2.20
CA VAL A 454 -15.30 13.31 -1.52
C VAL A 454 -16.53 13.24 -2.43
N ASP A 455 -16.55 13.98 -3.54
CA ASP A 455 -17.61 13.86 -4.54
C ASP A 455 -17.29 12.76 -5.55
N GLN A 456 -16.00 12.59 -5.90
CA GLN A 456 -15.57 11.54 -6.83
C GLN A 456 -15.71 10.13 -6.30
N ILE A 457 -15.68 9.92 -4.97
CA ILE A 457 -15.83 8.60 -4.37
C ILE A 457 -17.29 8.10 -4.40
N LEU A 458 -18.27 8.98 -4.49
CA LEU A 458 -19.70 8.64 -4.40
C LEU A 458 -20.14 7.56 -5.41
N PRO A 459 -19.77 7.65 -6.71
CA PRO A 459 -20.10 6.59 -7.66
C PRO A 459 -19.52 5.21 -7.31
N ILE A 460 -18.34 5.19 -6.67
CA ILE A 460 -17.69 3.94 -6.24
C ILE A 460 -18.45 3.33 -5.06
N LEU A 461 -18.86 4.16 -4.09
CA LEU A 461 -19.65 3.70 -2.95
C LEU A 461 -21.06 3.21 -3.35
N ALA A 462 -21.62 3.79 -4.41
CA ALA A 462 -22.94 3.44 -4.91
C ALA A 462 -22.96 2.21 -5.82
N ASP A 463 -21.83 1.79 -6.37
CA ASP A 463 -21.77 0.66 -7.29
C ASP A 463 -21.82 -0.68 -6.52
N PRO A 464 -22.83 -1.51 -6.72
CA PRO A 464 -22.96 -2.79 -6.03
C PRO A 464 -21.89 -3.82 -6.41
N GLU A 465 -21.18 -3.62 -7.52
CA GLU A 465 -20.07 -4.49 -7.95
C GLU A 465 -18.72 -4.07 -7.33
N ALA A 466 -18.62 -2.87 -6.76
CA ALA A 466 -17.39 -2.44 -6.11
C ALA A 466 -17.13 -3.29 -4.85
N PRO A 467 -15.96 -3.95 -4.73
CA PRO A 467 -15.65 -4.74 -3.55
C PRO A 467 -15.37 -3.82 -2.35
N PRO A 468 -15.56 -4.29 -1.11
CA PRO A 468 -15.03 -3.62 0.07
C PRO A 468 -13.49 -3.55 0.05
N ILE A 469 -12.91 -2.58 0.76
CA ILE A 469 -11.44 -2.45 0.91
C ILE A 469 -10.81 -3.73 1.49
N LEU A 470 -11.46 -4.37 2.45
CA LEU A 470 -10.99 -5.61 3.09
C LEU A 470 -11.11 -6.85 2.21
N SER A 471 -11.28 -6.70 0.92
CA SER A 471 -11.25 -7.81 -0.04
C SER A 471 -9.83 -8.30 -0.27
N ARG A 472 -9.67 -9.62 -0.48
CA ARG A 472 -8.38 -10.19 -0.86
C ARG A 472 -7.93 -9.64 -2.23
N ALA A 473 -6.69 -9.20 -2.35
CA ALA A 473 -6.14 -8.58 -3.56
C ALA A 473 -6.41 -9.40 -4.84
N ASP A 474 -6.14 -10.72 -4.81
CA ASP A 474 -6.36 -11.62 -5.95
C ASP A 474 -7.83 -11.71 -6.42
N THR A 475 -8.79 -11.22 -5.65
CA THR A 475 -10.23 -11.24 -5.98
C THR A 475 -10.74 -9.91 -6.52
N VAL A 476 -9.93 -8.86 -6.44
CA VAL A 476 -10.26 -7.54 -6.95
C VAL A 476 -9.96 -7.50 -8.44
N VAL A 477 -10.99 -7.31 -9.26
CA VAL A 477 -10.83 -7.19 -10.70
C VAL A 477 -10.18 -5.85 -11.07
N GLU A 478 -9.49 -5.78 -12.21
CA GLU A 478 -8.66 -4.64 -12.61
C GLU A 478 -9.40 -3.29 -12.58
N LYS A 479 -10.69 -3.25 -13.01
CA LYS A 479 -11.49 -2.01 -12.98
C LYS A 479 -11.64 -1.40 -11.59
N TRP A 480 -11.52 -2.21 -10.52
CA TRP A 480 -11.67 -1.78 -9.13
C TRP A 480 -10.34 -1.62 -8.38
N ARG A 481 -9.21 -2.03 -8.99
CA ARG A 481 -7.90 -1.97 -8.33
C ARG A 481 -7.58 -0.54 -7.88
N HIS A 482 -7.45 0.41 -8.80
CA HIS A 482 -7.19 1.80 -8.44
C HIS A 482 -8.33 2.46 -7.64
N PRO A 483 -9.62 2.34 -8.04
CA PRO A 483 -10.71 2.98 -7.30
C PRO A 483 -10.86 2.52 -5.84
N VAL A 484 -10.60 1.25 -5.52
CA VAL A 484 -10.84 0.70 -4.19
C VAL A 484 -9.56 0.55 -3.39
N THR A 485 -8.51 -0.06 -3.97
CA THR A 485 -7.27 -0.38 -3.24
C THR A 485 -6.43 0.88 -2.99
N TYR A 486 -6.41 1.83 -3.93
CA TYR A 486 -5.71 3.10 -3.81
C TYR A 486 -6.63 4.21 -3.31
N PHE A 487 -7.55 4.70 -4.17
CA PHE A 487 -8.31 5.91 -3.93
C PHE A 487 -9.21 5.83 -2.69
N LYS A 488 -10.12 4.86 -2.63
CA LYS A 488 -11.03 4.73 -1.48
C LYS A 488 -10.26 4.49 -0.19
N SER A 489 -9.19 3.69 -0.23
CA SER A 489 -8.36 3.38 0.94
C SER A 489 -7.62 4.61 1.45
N ALA A 490 -6.97 5.37 0.56
CA ALA A 490 -6.26 6.61 0.92
C ALA A 490 -7.23 7.70 1.40
N LEU A 491 -8.37 7.89 0.70
CA LEU A 491 -9.38 8.86 1.13
C LEU A 491 -9.94 8.50 2.52
N GLY A 492 -10.08 7.22 2.82
CA GLY A 492 -10.48 6.77 4.15
C GLY A 492 -9.52 7.21 5.25
N LEU A 493 -8.21 7.19 4.99
CA LEU A 493 -7.19 7.70 5.92
C LEU A 493 -7.18 9.23 5.97
N VAL A 494 -7.38 9.91 4.84
CA VAL A 494 -7.52 11.38 4.81
C VAL A 494 -8.72 11.83 5.65
N LEU A 495 -9.88 11.17 5.48
CA LEU A 495 -11.07 11.47 6.29
C LEU A 495 -10.87 11.15 7.77
N LEU A 496 -10.19 10.04 8.07
CA LEU A 496 -9.84 9.69 9.45
C LEU A 496 -8.94 10.76 10.10
N ARG A 497 -7.93 11.22 9.35
CA ARG A 497 -7.00 12.26 9.80
C ARG A 497 -7.66 13.65 9.91
N GLU A 498 -8.40 14.08 8.87
CA GLU A 498 -8.87 15.47 8.77
C GLU A 498 -10.23 15.68 9.43
N GLN A 499 -11.12 14.66 9.39
CA GLN A 499 -12.51 14.85 9.80
C GLN A 499 -12.86 14.10 11.09
N ILE A 500 -12.22 12.97 11.39
CA ILE A 500 -12.59 12.14 12.54
C ILE A 500 -11.69 12.42 13.74
N LEU A 501 -10.39 12.22 13.62
CA LEU A 501 -9.45 12.34 14.74
C LEU A 501 -8.83 13.74 14.90
N GLY A 502 -8.56 14.41 13.81
CA GLY A 502 -7.66 15.56 13.75
C GLY A 502 -6.19 15.12 13.60
N PRO A 503 -5.36 15.94 12.89
CA PRO A 503 -3.94 15.63 12.70
C PRO A 503 -3.16 15.45 14.02
N GLU A 504 -3.55 16.15 15.06
CA GLU A 504 -2.91 16.12 16.39
C GLU A 504 -3.07 14.77 17.12
N ARG A 505 -4.09 13.97 16.78
CA ARG A 505 -4.26 12.59 17.30
C ARG A 505 -3.84 11.54 16.28
N PHE A 506 -4.16 11.75 14.99
CA PHE A 506 -3.85 10.80 13.93
C PHE A 506 -2.34 10.67 13.69
N ASP A 507 -1.62 11.79 13.47
CA ASP A 507 -0.21 11.75 13.06
C ASP A 507 0.70 11.06 14.09
N PRO A 508 0.57 11.32 15.41
CA PRO A 508 1.32 10.57 16.43
C PRO A 508 0.95 9.08 16.46
N ALA A 509 -0.33 8.73 16.31
CA ALA A 509 -0.78 7.35 16.29
C ALA A 509 -0.21 6.59 15.09
N PHE A 510 -0.26 7.18 13.90
CA PHE A 510 0.25 6.57 12.68
C PHE A 510 1.78 6.38 12.72
N ARG A 511 2.53 7.39 13.20
CA ARG A 511 3.98 7.26 13.44
C ARG A 511 4.30 6.16 14.45
N ALA A 512 3.55 6.08 15.55
CA ALA A 512 3.75 5.06 16.57
C ALA A 512 3.42 3.64 16.05
N PHE A 513 2.41 3.51 15.17
CA PHE A 513 2.11 2.26 14.47
C PHE A 513 3.27 1.82 13.58
N ILE A 514 3.79 2.71 12.74
CA ILE A 514 4.95 2.42 11.88
C ILE A 514 6.14 1.97 12.72
N ALA A 515 6.46 2.70 13.79
CA ALA A 515 7.58 2.37 14.68
C ALA A 515 7.41 1.02 15.40
N ALA A 516 6.19 0.68 15.82
CA ALA A 516 5.89 -0.59 16.49
C ALA A 516 6.03 -1.79 15.54
N TRP A 517 5.67 -1.60 14.27
CA TRP A 517 5.63 -2.66 13.27
C TRP A 517 6.75 -2.57 12.23
N ALA A 518 7.72 -1.67 12.37
CA ALA A 518 8.89 -1.61 11.50
C ALA A 518 9.60 -2.98 11.45
N PHE A 519 9.83 -3.48 10.23
CA PHE A 519 10.42 -4.79 9.93
C PHE A 519 9.66 -5.98 10.52
N LYS A 520 8.33 -5.85 10.65
CA LYS A 520 7.42 -6.89 11.13
C LYS A 520 6.20 -7.00 10.22
N HIS A 521 5.31 -7.94 10.54
CA HIS A 521 4.16 -8.32 9.72
C HIS A 521 2.82 -8.01 10.42
N PRO A 522 2.34 -6.75 10.42
CA PRO A 522 1.02 -6.43 10.96
C PRO A 522 -0.11 -6.89 10.03
N THR A 523 -1.31 -6.91 10.59
CA THR A 523 -2.57 -7.17 9.88
C THR A 523 -3.51 -5.96 9.98
N PRO A 524 -4.61 -5.92 9.20
CA PRO A 524 -5.65 -4.90 9.38
C PRO A 524 -6.18 -4.83 10.82
N ALA A 525 -6.36 -5.97 11.49
CA ALA A 525 -6.81 -6.00 12.87
C ALA A 525 -5.82 -5.34 13.84
N ASP A 526 -4.52 -5.51 13.61
CA ASP A 526 -3.49 -4.83 14.40
C ASP A 526 -3.55 -3.30 14.19
N PHE A 527 -3.72 -2.85 12.95
CA PHE A 527 -3.85 -1.43 12.63
C PHE A 527 -5.10 -0.79 13.27
N PHE A 528 -6.26 -1.43 13.10
CA PHE A 528 -7.51 -0.89 13.64
C PHE A 528 -7.46 -0.78 15.17
N ARG A 529 -7.05 -1.85 15.87
CA ARG A 529 -6.87 -1.81 17.32
C ARG A 529 -5.85 -0.76 17.77
N PHE A 530 -4.77 -0.61 16.99
CA PHE A 530 -3.75 0.38 17.31
C PHE A 530 -4.30 1.80 17.24
N MET A 531 -5.04 2.11 16.18
CA MET A 531 -5.64 3.43 16.00
C MET A 531 -6.71 3.70 17.06
N ASP A 532 -7.59 2.74 17.35
CA ASP A 532 -8.59 2.84 18.40
C ASP A 532 -7.93 3.09 19.77
N SER A 533 -6.99 2.23 20.16
CA SER A 533 -6.33 2.29 21.45
C SER A 533 -5.47 3.55 21.65
N TYR A 534 -4.73 3.95 20.61
CA TYR A 534 -3.84 5.10 20.70
C TYR A 534 -4.60 6.44 20.68
N SER A 535 -5.64 6.54 19.86
CA SER A 535 -6.46 7.76 19.77
C SER A 535 -7.44 7.91 20.93
N GLY A 536 -7.78 6.80 21.62
CA GLY A 536 -8.80 6.74 22.67
C GLY A 536 -10.22 6.87 22.13
N GLU A 537 -10.46 6.53 20.85
CA GLU A 537 -11.76 6.58 20.19
C GLU A 537 -12.22 5.18 19.76
N ASP A 538 -13.51 4.90 19.88
CA ASP A 538 -14.12 3.72 19.25
C ASP A 538 -14.44 4.02 17.78
N LEU A 539 -13.56 3.57 16.89
CA LEU A 539 -13.69 3.77 15.45
C LEU A 539 -14.42 2.60 14.76
N SER A 540 -15.06 1.72 15.50
CA SER A 540 -15.77 0.52 14.99
C SER A 540 -16.75 0.87 13.87
N TYR A 541 -17.48 1.98 13.99
CA TYR A 541 -18.42 2.46 12.96
C TYR A 541 -17.71 2.80 11.64
N TRP A 542 -16.50 3.39 11.72
CA TRP A 542 -15.69 3.76 10.57
C TRP A 542 -15.10 2.54 9.88
N TRP A 543 -14.45 1.65 10.64
CA TRP A 543 -13.88 0.41 10.10
C TRP A 543 -14.94 -0.46 9.42
N ARG A 544 -16.13 -0.60 10.04
CA ARG A 544 -17.24 -1.33 9.45
C ARG A 544 -17.78 -0.68 8.19
N GLY A 545 -18.12 0.61 8.26
CA GLY A 545 -18.82 1.28 7.17
C GLY A 545 -17.94 1.52 5.95
N TRP A 546 -16.71 1.98 6.19
CA TRP A 546 -15.82 2.40 5.12
C TRP A 546 -14.90 1.28 4.60
N TYR A 547 -14.28 0.49 5.50
CA TYR A 547 -13.30 -0.54 5.12
C TYR A 547 -13.92 -1.91 4.86
N ALA A 548 -14.83 -2.36 5.72
CA ALA A 548 -15.47 -3.67 5.57
C ALA A 548 -16.68 -3.65 4.64
N ASN A 549 -17.24 -2.48 4.35
CA ASN A 549 -18.40 -2.28 3.48
C ASN A 549 -18.20 -1.04 2.56
N ASN A 550 -19.20 -0.79 1.71
CA ASN A 550 -19.33 0.41 0.88
C ASN A 550 -20.53 1.24 1.35
N TRP A 551 -20.65 1.48 2.67
CA TRP A 551 -21.77 2.26 3.17
C TRP A 551 -21.68 3.71 2.72
N GLN A 552 -22.85 4.26 2.37
CA GLN A 552 -22.97 5.66 1.98
C GLN A 552 -23.34 6.51 3.18
N LEU A 553 -22.98 7.78 3.11
CA LEU A 553 -23.34 8.81 4.09
C LEU A 553 -24.42 9.71 3.50
N ASP A 554 -25.45 10.02 4.30
CA ASP A 554 -26.52 10.94 3.99
C ASP A 554 -26.97 11.58 5.29
N LEU A 555 -26.63 12.84 5.50
CA LEU A 555 -26.99 13.63 6.68
C LEU A 555 -27.88 14.79 6.26
N ALA A 556 -28.93 15.08 7.02
CA ALA A 556 -29.87 16.12 6.69
C ALA A 556 -30.12 17.09 7.85
N VAL A 557 -30.45 18.33 7.53
CA VAL A 557 -31.08 19.28 8.46
C VAL A 557 -32.58 19.33 8.14
N THR A 558 -33.44 18.99 9.10
CA THR A 558 -34.88 18.84 8.85
C THR A 558 -35.72 19.88 9.54
N ALA A 559 -35.25 20.52 10.60
CA ALA A 559 -36.00 21.56 11.30
C ALA A 559 -35.11 22.53 12.10
N ILE A 560 -35.60 23.74 12.30
CA ILE A 560 -35.12 24.69 13.30
C ILE A 560 -36.31 25.11 14.16
N LYS A 561 -36.24 24.89 15.48
CA LYS A 561 -37.30 25.15 16.44
C LYS A 561 -36.76 26.02 17.58
N PRO A 562 -37.59 26.91 18.18
CA PRO A 562 -37.16 27.62 19.39
C PRO A 562 -37.01 26.64 20.57
N PHE A 563 -36.20 27.00 21.56
CA PHE A 563 -36.21 26.25 22.83
C PHE A 563 -37.61 26.28 23.46
N PRO A 564 -38.00 25.19 24.17
CA PRO A 564 -39.24 25.18 24.93
C PRO A 564 -39.31 26.35 25.91
N GLU A 565 -40.47 26.99 26.06
CA GLU A 565 -40.67 28.18 26.94
C GLU A 565 -40.22 27.97 28.40
N LYS A 566 -40.27 26.74 28.87
CA LYS A 566 -39.82 26.33 30.22
C LYS A 566 -38.30 26.29 30.38
N ASN A 567 -37.54 26.45 29.29
CA ASN A 567 -36.09 26.43 29.34
C ASN A 567 -35.57 27.79 29.87
N ALA A 568 -34.71 27.75 30.90
CA ALA A 568 -34.08 28.95 31.43
C ALA A 568 -33.10 29.62 30.45
N LEU A 569 -32.59 28.86 29.46
CA LEU A 569 -31.72 29.34 28.39
C LEU A 569 -32.54 29.74 27.15
N LYS A 570 -32.12 30.78 26.47
CA LYS A 570 -32.63 31.13 25.13
C LYS A 570 -31.81 30.43 24.05
N GLY A 571 -32.46 30.08 22.93
CA GLY A 571 -31.78 29.43 21.82
C GLY A 571 -32.73 28.73 20.86
N SER A 572 -32.13 27.92 20.01
CA SER A 572 -32.83 27.11 18.99
C SER A 572 -32.40 25.65 19.08
N LEU A 573 -33.31 24.76 18.72
CA LEU A 573 -33.03 23.35 18.45
C LEU A 573 -32.91 23.17 16.93
N VAL A 574 -31.80 22.64 16.46
CA VAL A 574 -31.60 22.27 15.06
C VAL A 574 -31.74 20.75 14.96
N THR A 575 -32.76 20.26 14.27
CA THR A 575 -32.96 18.84 14.06
C THR A 575 -32.06 18.36 12.92
N VAL A 576 -31.16 17.42 13.22
CA VAL A 576 -30.26 16.76 12.26
C VAL A 576 -30.56 15.27 12.17
N GLU A 577 -30.50 14.70 10.98
CA GLU A 577 -30.84 13.30 10.72
C GLU A 577 -29.72 12.58 9.99
N ALA A 578 -29.47 11.31 10.38
CA ALA A 578 -28.73 10.34 9.59
C ALA A 578 -29.73 9.49 8.79
N ARG A 579 -29.60 9.48 7.47
CA ARG A 579 -30.51 8.81 6.53
C ARG A 579 -29.95 7.56 5.91
N ASP A 580 -28.61 7.39 5.94
CA ASP A 580 -27.95 6.18 5.48
C ASP A 580 -27.00 5.65 6.54
N ARG A 581 -26.44 4.46 6.32
CA ARG A 581 -25.74 3.61 7.30
C ARG A 581 -24.44 4.22 7.84
N LEU A 582 -23.69 4.98 7.02
CA LEU A 582 -22.44 5.60 7.45
C LEU A 582 -22.73 6.92 8.17
N VAL A 583 -22.04 7.15 9.27
CA VAL A 583 -22.00 8.44 9.96
C VAL A 583 -20.54 8.81 10.20
N MET A 584 -20.29 10.11 10.36
CA MET A 584 -18.97 10.62 10.75
C MET A 584 -19.15 11.99 11.41
N PRO A 585 -18.14 12.50 12.14
CA PRO A 585 -18.17 13.84 12.68
C PRO A 585 -18.35 14.88 11.56
N VAL A 586 -19.24 15.87 11.77
CA VAL A 586 -19.54 16.89 10.77
C VAL A 586 -19.65 18.26 11.40
N THR A 587 -19.35 19.32 10.63
CA THR A 587 -19.58 20.70 11.02
C THR A 587 -21.01 21.12 10.65
N LEU A 588 -21.74 21.61 11.63
CA LEU A 588 -23.02 22.30 11.47
C LEU A 588 -22.79 23.81 11.58
N ARG A 589 -22.92 24.55 10.47
CA ARG A 589 -22.88 26.03 10.48
C ARG A 589 -24.27 26.56 10.69
N VAL A 590 -24.47 27.33 11.76
CA VAL A 590 -25.74 28.02 12.04
C VAL A 590 -25.60 29.51 11.81
N THR A 591 -26.59 30.12 11.16
CA THR A 591 -26.70 31.57 10.93
C THR A 591 -27.84 32.11 11.78
N PHE A 592 -27.59 33.20 12.50
CA PHE A 592 -28.54 33.82 13.40
C PHE A 592 -29.31 34.97 12.69
N ALA A 593 -30.43 35.38 13.27
CA ALA A 593 -31.27 36.46 12.75
C ALA A 593 -30.56 37.84 12.71
N ASP A 594 -29.50 38.02 13.49
CA ASP A 594 -28.64 39.21 13.46
C ASP A 594 -27.56 39.15 12.38
N GLY A 595 -27.53 38.10 11.54
CA GLY A 595 -26.59 37.93 10.44
C GLY A 595 -25.25 37.28 10.83
N THR A 596 -25.00 37.04 12.11
CA THR A 596 -23.79 36.34 12.55
C THR A 596 -23.90 34.84 12.32
N SER A 597 -22.76 34.14 12.24
CA SER A 597 -22.73 32.68 12.08
C SER A 597 -21.78 32.03 13.11
N ARG A 598 -22.06 30.77 13.44
CA ARG A 598 -21.24 29.95 14.32
C ARG A 598 -21.20 28.51 13.85
N ASP A 599 -20.02 27.89 13.90
CA ASP A 599 -19.83 26.48 13.62
C ASP A 599 -19.96 25.65 14.91
N VAL A 600 -20.70 24.54 14.82
CA VAL A 600 -20.88 23.54 15.87
C VAL A 600 -20.36 22.22 15.35
N ARG A 601 -19.36 21.64 16.02
CA ARG A 601 -18.85 20.31 15.65
C ARG A 601 -19.76 19.24 16.24
N LEU A 602 -20.35 18.40 15.40
CA LEU A 602 -21.15 17.26 15.79
C LEU A 602 -20.27 16.02 15.73
N PRO A 603 -20.11 15.26 16.84
CA PRO A 603 -19.41 13.97 16.81
C PRO A 603 -20.28 12.89 16.16
N ALA A 604 -19.69 11.74 15.82
CA ALA A 604 -20.44 10.62 15.24
C ALA A 604 -21.55 10.11 16.17
N GLU A 605 -21.34 10.19 17.49
CA GLU A 605 -22.29 9.78 18.54
C GLU A 605 -23.54 10.64 18.59
N THR A 606 -23.61 11.72 17.84
CA THR A 606 -24.85 12.50 17.65
C THR A 606 -26.03 11.58 17.25
N TRP A 607 -25.75 10.53 16.52
CA TRP A 607 -26.75 9.56 16.03
C TRP A 607 -26.70 8.19 16.70
N ILE A 608 -25.94 8.01 17.79
CA ILE A 608 -25.74 6.68 18.43
C ILE A 608 -27.02 6.06 18.99
N ARG A 609 -28.01 6.87 19.33
CA ARG A 609 -29.27 6.40 19.93
C ARG A 609 -30.43 6.36 18.96
N GLN A 610 -30.43 7.21 17.95
CA GLN A 610 -31.55 7.40 17.02
C GLN A 610 -31.09 8.15 15.77
N ALA A 611 -31.86 7.99 14.68
CA ALA A 611 -31.56 8.64 13.40
C ALA A 611 -31.69 10.16 13.46
N SER A 612 -32.63 10.69 14.25
CA SER A 612 -32.93 12.14 14.33
C SER A 612 -32.60 12.66 15.73
N THR A 613 -31.85 13.77 15.78
CA THR A 613 -31.39 14.41 17.03
C THR A 613 -31.58 15.91 16.97
N ASP A 614 -32.10 16.49 18.06
CA ASP A 614 -32.20 17.93 18.22
C ASP A 614 -30.89 18.49 18.85
N VAL A 615 -30.13 19.25 18.08
CA VAL A 615 -28.88 19.90 18.52
C VAL A 615 -29.20 21.24 19.19
N PRO A 616 -28.88 21.43 20.48
CA PRO A 616 -29.17 22.68 21.17
C PRO A 616 -28.15 23.76 20.80
N VAL A 617 -28.63 24.90 20.31
CA VAL A 617 -27.83 26.09 20.00
C VAL A 617 -28.23 27.23 20.92
N VAL A 618 -27.47 27.40 22.00
CA VAL A 618 -27.74 28.51 22.96
C VAL A 618 -27.32 29.83 22.37
N SER A 619 -28.26 30.76 22.25
CA SER A 619 -28.04 32.10 21.71
C SER A 619 -29.22 33.04 22.08
N VAL A 620 -28.96 34.36 22.17
CA VAL A 620 -30.00 35.38 22.31
C VAL A 620 -30.72 35.67 20.99
N SER A 621 -30.03 35.50 19.87
CA SER A 621 -30.56 35.62 18.51
C SER A 621 -30.99 34.24 18.02
N SER A 622 -32.17 34.14 17.40
CA SER A 622 -32.69 32.87 16.87
C SER A 622 -31.87 32.39 15.68
N VAL A 623 -31.72 31.05 15.54
CA VAL A 623 -31.13 30.45 14.34
C VAL A 623 -32.16 30.55 13.21
N VAL A 624 -31.74 31.06 12.05
CA VAL A 624 -32.59 31.23 10.84
C VAL A 624 -32.15 30.32 9.70
N ARG A 625 -30.90 29.85 9.70
CA ARG A 625 -30.38 28.87 8.73
C ARG A 625 -29.39 27.94 9.39
N ALA A 626 -29.38 26.71 8.95
CA ALA A 626 -28.44 25.68 9.41
C ALA A 626 -27.95 24.85 8.21
N VAL A 627 -26.65 24.67 8.10
CA VAL A 627 -26.00 23.94 6.99
C VAL A 627 -25.03 22.89 7.55
N LEU A 628 -25.23 21.61 7.24
CA LEU A 628 -24.25 20.56 7.47
C LEU A 628 -23.19 20.57 6.39
N ASP A 629 -21.94 20.29 6.78
CA ASP A 629 -20.78 20.25 5.88
C ASP A 629 -20.67 21.46 4.93
N PRO A 630 -20.67 22.69 5.43
CA PRO A 630 -20.69 23.91 4.61
C PRO A 630 -19.45 24.02 3.69
N ASP A 631 -18.37 23.34 4.01
CA ASP A 631 -17.09 23.38 3.29
C ASP A 631 -16.88 22.16 2.39
N HIS A 632 -17.87 21.28 2.24
CA HIS A 632 -17.88 20.08 1.38
C HIS A 632 -16.69 19.13 1.65
N LYS A 633 -16.49 18.74 2.90
CA LYS A 633 -15.35 17.90 3.35
C LYS A 633 -15.70 16.43 3.57
N ILE A 634 -16.98 16.05 3.53
CA ILE A 634 -17.44 14.67 3.72
C ILE A 634 -18.19 14.15 2.49
N PRO A 635 -18.18 12.82 2.26
CA PRO A 635 -18.81 12.21 1.07
C PRO A 635 -20.33 12.04 1.24
N ASP A 636 -21.04 13.13 1.43
CA ASP A 636 -22.51 13.10 1.53
C ASP A 636 -23.14 12.93 0.15
N LYS A 637 -23.98 11.88 0.01
CA LYS A 637 -24.59 11.53 -1.28
C LYS A 637 -25.72 12.46 -1.72
N ASP A 638 -26.36 13.17 -0.77
CA ASP A 638 -27.45 14.11 -1.06
C ASP A 638 -27.27 15.45 -0.34
N ARG A 639 -26.42 16.30 -0.88
CA ARG A 639 -26.16 17.62 -0.32
C ARG A 639 -27.35 18.58 -0.38
N SER A 640 -28.41 18.25 -1.11
CA SER A 640 -29.61 19.10 -1.24
C SER A 640 -30.39 19.17 0.06
N ASN A 641 -30.21 18.18 0.95
CA ASN A 641 -30.90 18.11 2.24
C ASN A 641 -30.06 18.63 3.42
N ASN A 642 -28.81 19.06 3.15
CA ASN A 642 -27.86 19.57 4.17
C ASN A 642 -28.17 21.02 4.60
N ASP A 643 -29.01 21.75 3.89
CA ASP A 643 -29.32 23.17 4.12
C ASP A 643 -30.80 23.36 4.45
N PHE A 644 -31.06 23.97 5.58
CA PHE A 644 -32.41 24.30 6.03
C PHE A 644 -32.48 25.76 6.49
N SER A 645 -33.49 26.48 5.99
CA SER A 645 -33.75 27.86 6.38
C SER A 645 -35.20 28.02 6.89
N THR A 646 -35.36 28.76 7.96
CA THR A 646 -36.71 29.23 8.38
C THR A 646 -37.18 30.32 7.40
N ARG A 647 -38.40 30.17 6.93
CA ARG A 647 -39.03 31.19 6.04
C ARG A 647 -39.35 32.47 6.81
#